data_4fa6849e23a21c79c42352793b52d01d
#
_entry.id   4fa6849e23a21c79c42352793b52d01d
#
_cell.length_a   1.000
_cell.length_b   1.000
_cell.length_c   1.000
_cell.angle_alpha   90.00
_cell.angle_beta   90.00
_cell.angle_gamma   90.00
#
_symmetry.space_group_name_H-M   'P 1'
#
loop_
_entity.id
_entity.type
_entity.pdbx_description
1 polymer ?
#
loop_
_entity_poly.entity_id
_entity_poly.type
_entity_poly.pdbx_seq_one_letter_code
_entity_poly.pdbx_strand_id
1 'polypeptide(L)'
;MEYSMKDKLKYGLILSLFLTFTVFFYGPVGIYLANADELKFGLGVVIKDALIISAIVFVGTTVFSLIVPKKLFKWYCLLVLGGGIGLYIQGNYINYDYGVLDGTEIQWENYTKYGVINTLIWGVAIVLPFIVNFIVSKKDKNLMNKIIVGACLFLVAIQIPAFISQTAGYKKKQEVSLTINNDNMFEMASDENIIVFVLDTLDEVYYKDYIKKHPEFEEDLPGFVHYDNALTGGARTMMGMPIMFTGKPYNRQGTYSDYIDEVYSKDNVLHKMSDAGYDVRVYSETLFYSNQTADWVSNFEMVSNPVTSDTILTKKLYKLSLFKFMPHFLKSRFWMQTSEFEEAMKRDNTYQFDDAVFYEKFKNDGLTVSKSVKKSFTVYHMRGVHRPFNMDDNAVFVGHTSRKKQLVGTFKIVKEYIDQLKAAGLYDSSTIMITADHGDKRQCQRIMLMLKEAGATGEVTKSHAPVSSFDFPIYFTGLAGETMADQEYGVDLKSLKDDDKRTRYVYRNTADNSKLVVKKFVTNDEAKKYKALKLEEEFVDNTGNVPYVLGTRLGFDADSTGNAYAVEGFGNNHGFRTKMRGPYGRMEIPFEEIPDETVTAKIELYNECDMGYDVIIKANGKEVYKNFVDESVVKSGISFDIDPSLFEEDMLVLEFEFPHISQDEMDIDVLYRTITLSVVSITIDK
;
A
#
# COMPACT_ATOMS: atom_id res chain seq x y z
N MET A 1 25.65 -48.13 10.83
CA MET A 1 24.66 -48.34 11.91
C MET A 1 23.32 -48.49 11.24
N GLU A 2 22.64 -49.61 11.43
CA GLU A 2 21.27 -49.74 10.92
C GLU A 2 20.29 -49.21 11.95
N TYR A 3 19.46 -48.25 11.55
CA TYR A 3 18.42 -47.69 12.42
C TYR A 3 17.27 -48.71 12.58
N SER A 4 16.92 -49.01 13.81
CA SER A 4 15.74 -49.81 14.14
C SER A 4 14.47 -49.02 13.81
N MET A 5 13.30 -49.69 13.76
CA MET A 5 12.03 -49.02 13.60
C MET A 5 11.75 -48.03 14.75
N LYS A 6 12.17 -48.37 15.98
CA LYS A 6 12.07 -47.46 17.13
C LYS A 6 12.91 -46.19 16.95
N ASP A 7 14.13 -46.33 16.41
CA ASP A 7 14.97 -45.16 16.12
C ASP A 7 14.37 -44.28 15.05
N LYS A 8 13.85 -44.88 13.96
CA LYS A 8 13.19 -44.13 12.90
C LYS A 8 11.99 -43.37 13.42
N LEU A 9 11.15 -43.97 14.28
CA LEU A 9 10.05 -43.31 14.92
C LEU A 9 10.52 -42.17 15.80
N LYS A 10 11.53 -42.36 16.66
CA LYS A 10 12.06 -41.38 17.57
C LYS A 10 12.56 -40.13 16.81
N TYR A 11 13.46 -40.31 15.84
CA TYR A 11 14.04 -39.20 15.09
C TYR A 11 13.04 -38.58 14.11
N GLY A 12 12.17 -39.40 13.54
CA GLY A 12 11.05 -38.95 12.71
C GLY A 12 10.14 -38.00 13.46
N LEU A 13 9.69 -38.37 14.66
CA LEU A 13 8.84 -37.52 15.51
C LEU A 13 9.51 -36.16 15.81
N ILE A 14 10.80 -36.17 16.17
CA ILE A 14 11.51 -34.94 16.56
C ILE A 14 11.73 -34.00 15.37
N LEU A 15 12.14 -34.55 14.23
CA LEU A 15 12.29 -33.77 12.99
C LEU A 15 10.97 -33.24 12.48
N SER A 16 9.91 -34.07 12.54
CA SER A 16 8.57 -33.67 12.16
C SER A 16 8.03 -32.56 13.06
N LEU A 17 8.27 -32.66 14.39
CA LEU A 17 7.88 -31.64 15.36
C LEU A 17 8.55 -30.29 15.01
N PHE A 18 9.85 -30.30 14.77
CA PHE A 18 10.60 -29.09 14.44
C PHE A 18 10.07 -28.43 13.16
N LEU A 19 9.97 -29.18 12.05
CA LEU A 19 9.46 -28.65 10.79
C LEU A 19 8.04 -28.14 10.91
N THR A 20 7.17 -28.95 11.52
CA THR A 20 5.74 -28.64 11.61
C THR A 20 5.50 -27.44 12.50
N PHE A 21 6.15 -27.38 13.66
CA PHE A 21 6.02 -26.24 14.56
C PHE A 21 6.49 -24.95 13.90
N THR A 22 7.70 -24.96 13.28
CA THR A 22 8.32 -23.76 12.70
C THR A 22 7.53 -23.22 11.52
N VAL A 23 7.15 -24.08 10.58
CA VAL A 23 6.60 -23.63 9.29
C VAL A 23 5.07 -23.64 9.25
N PHE A 24 4.46 -24.67 9.86
CA PHE A 24 3.03 -24.93 9.69
C PHE A 24 2.19 -24.44 10.87
N PHE A 25 2.78 -24.20 12.04
CA PHE A 25 2.11 -23.59 13.18
C PHE A 25 2.57 -22.17 13.44
N TYR A 26 3.83 -22.00 13.80
CA TYR A 26 4.40 -20.68 14.13
C TYR A 26 4.37 -19.71 12.94
N GLY A 27 4.63 -20.21 11.73
CA GLY A 27 4.66 -19.39 10.52
C GLY A 27 3.36 -18.62 10.27
N PRO A 28 2.22 -19.29 10.00
CA PRO A 28 0.95 -18.61 9.71
C PRO A 28 0.43 -17.81 10.92
N VAL A 29 0.56 -18.33 12.15
CA VAL A 29 0.11 -17.60 13.35
C VAL A 29 0.95 -16.35 13.60
N GLY A 30 2.28 -16.43 13.47
CA GLY A 30 3.18 -15.28 13.61
C GLY A 30 2.95 -14.22 12.55
N ILE A 31 2.65 -14.61 11.31
CA ILE A 31 2.27 -13.65 10.26
C ILE A 31 0.96 -12.94 10.61
N TYR A 32 -0.05 -13.68 11.04
CA TYR A 32 -1.31 -13.09 11.48
C TYR A 32 -1.09 -12.09 12.63
N LEU A 33 -0.35 -12.48 13.66
CA LEU A 33 -0.09 -11.62 14.82
C LEU A 33 0.67 -10.33 14.46
N ALA A 34 1.59 -10.41 13.50
CA ALA A 34 2.34 -9.25 13.02
C ALA A 34 1.50 -8.29 12.16
N ASN A 35 0.38 -8.75 11.59
CA ASN A 35 -0.49 -7.97 10.70
C ASN A 35 -1.95 -7.99 11.17
N ALA A 36 -2.18 -8.25 12.46
CA ALA A 36 -3.54 -8.43 12.99
C ALA A 36 -4.41 -7.17 12.81
N ASP A 37 -3.81 -6.00 12.69
CA ASP A 37 -4.51 -4.74 12.50
C ASP A 37 -5.08 -4.56 11.09
N GLU A 38 -4.50 -5.21 10.10
CA GLU A 38 -4.93 -5.16 8.71
C GLU A 38 -5.88 -6.30 8.35
N LEU A 39 -5.84 -7.40 9.10
CA LEU A 39 -6.62 -8.62 8.79
C LEU A 39 -8.00 -8.58 9.46
N LYS A 40 -9.06 -8.71 8.65
CA LYS A 40 -10.47 -8.57 9.07
C LYS A 40 -11.08 -9.85 9.67
N PHE A 41 -10.27 -10.81 10.12
CA PHE A 41 -10.74 -12.08 10.71
C PHE A 41 -10.00 -12.39 12.01
N GLY A 42 -10.58 -13.25 12.85
CA GLY A 42 -10.08 -13.47 14.21
C GLY A 42 -8.96 -14.50 14.30
N LEU A 43 -8.10 -14.35 15.31
CA LEU A 43 -7.01 -15.29 15.64
C LEU A 43 -7.50 -16.73 15.86
N GLY A 44 -8.73 -16.91 16.36
CA GLY A 44 -9.30 -18.24 16.64
C GLY A 44 -9.36 -19.15 15.42
N VAL A 45 -9.77 -18.62 14.27
CA VAL A 45 -9.82 -19.36 12.98
C VAL A 45 -8.41 -19.76 12.57
N VAL A 46 -7.45 -18.82 12.65
CA VAL A 46 -6.05 -19.05 12.27
C VAL A 46 -5.41 -20.16 13.11
N ILE A 47 -5.59 -20.11 14.44
CA ILE A 47 -5.04 -21.13 15.35
C ILE A 47 -5.69 -22.50 15.08
N LYS A 48 -7.03 -22.55 14.92
CA LYS A 48 -7.75 -23.79 14.62
C LYS A 48 -7.16 -24.45 13.35
N ASP A 49 -7.06 -23.70 12.29
CA ASP A 49 -6.59 -24.24 11.00
C ASP A 49 -5.10 -24.59 11.03
N ALA A 50 -4.28 -23.76 11.71
CA ALA A 50 -2.87 -24.06 11.90
C ALA A 50 -2.64 -25.34 12.70
N LEU A 51 -3.45 -25.62 13.73
CA LEU A 51 -3.38 -26.87 14.49
C LEU A 51 -3.76 -28.08 13.63
N ILE A 52 -4.85 -27.99 12.85
CA ILE A 52 -5.31 -29.08 11.98
C ILE A 52 -4.25 -29.43 10.94
N ILE A 53 -3.76 -28.42 10.19
CA ILE A 53 -2.75 -28.64 9.15
C ILE A 53 -1.43 -29.13 9.76
N SER A 54 -1.02 -28.56 10.89
CA SER A 54 0.17 -29.01 11.59
C SER A 54 0.05 -30.49 12.01
N ALA A 55 -1.08 -30.91 12.53
CA ALA A 55 -1.30 -32.31 12.88
C ALA A 55 -1.21 -33.24 11.65
N ILE A 56 -1.84 -32.86 10.54
CA ILE A 56 -1.80 -33.64 9.29
C ILE A 56 -0.34 -33.75 8.77
N VAL A 57 0.38 -32.63 8.72
CA VAL A 57 1.77 -32.62 8.24
C VAL A 57 2.69 -33.38 9.19
N PHE A 58 2.50 -33.23 10.51
CA PHE A 58 3.27 -33.96 11.52
C PHE A 58 3.12 -35.49 11.36
N VAL A 59 1.89 -35.96 11.23
CA VAL A 59 1.63 -37.37 10.99
C VAL A 59 2.22 -37.83 9.66
N GLY A 60 1.97 -37.09 8.58
CA GLY A 60 2.47 -37.40 7.23
C GLY A 60 4.00 -37.47 7.16
N THR A 61 4.69 -36.49 7.72
CA THR A 61 6.18 -36.46 7.72
C THR A 61 6.77 -37.53 8.65
N THR A 62 6.10 -37.84 9.76
CA THR A 62 6.49 -38.94 10.65
C THR A 62 6.34 -40.30 9.93
N VAL A 63 5.20 -40.55 9.30
CA VAL A 63 4.97 -41.76 8.53
C VAL A 63 5.98 -41.88 7.38
N PHE A 64 6.24 -40.78 6.67
CA PHE A 64 7.25 -40.77 5.62
C PHE A 64 8.63 -41.18 6.17
N SER A 65 9.01 -40.69 7.34
CA SER A 65 10.27 -41.07 7.98
C SER A 65 10.43 -42.58 8.23
N LEU A 66 9.30 -43.28 8.50
CA LEU A 66 9.29 -44.73 8.72
C LEU A 66 9.50 -45.51 7.42
N ILE A 67 9.04 -44.98 6.29
CA ILE A 67 9.15 -45.61 4.97
C ILE A 67 10.57 -45.47 4.40
N VAL A 68 11.30 -44.43 4.74
CA VAL A 68 12.68 -44.21 4.26
C VAL A 68 13.52 -45.46 4.51
N PRO A 69 14.26 -46.01 3.49
CA PRO A 69 15.09 -47.19 3.67
C PRO A 69 16.15 -46.99 4.76
N LYS A 70 16.40 -48.04 5.56
CA LYS A 70 17.34 -47.98 6.71
C LYS A 70 18.73 -47.43 6.33
N LYS A 71 19.24 -47.76 5.12
CA LYS A 71 20.53 -47.28 4.62
C LYS A 71 20.55 -45.80 4.31
N LEU A 72 19.40 -45.21 3.96
CA LEU A 72 19.25 -43.78 3.59
C LEU A 72 18.78 -42.94 4.78
N PHE A 73 18.30 -43.55 5.86
CA PHE A 73 17.66 -42.83 6.96
C PHE A 73 18.56 -41.78 7.62
N LYS A 74 19.83 -42.05 7.78
CA LYS A 74 20.80 -41.11 8.33
C LYS A 74 20.90 -39.85 7.44
N TRP A 75 21.02 -40.05 6.13
CA TRP A 75 21.11 -38.96 5.15
C TRP A 75 19.82 -38.14 5.09
N TYR A 76 18.68 -38.81 5.20
CA TYR A 76 17.38 -38.18 5.34
C TYR A 76 17.33 -37.26 6.59
N CYS A 77 17.75 -37.74 7.76
CA CYS A 77 17.76 -36.93 8.96
C CYS A 77 18.69 -35.69 8.84
N LEU A 78 19.85 -35.82 8.21
CA LEU A 78 20.76 -34.70 7.97
C LEU A 78 20.17 -33.67 6.99
N LEU A 79 19.56 -34.15 5.91
CA LEU A 79 18.92 -33.29 4.92
C LEU A 79 17.74 -32.51 5.52
N VAL A 80 16.88 -33.21 6.27
CA VAL A 80 15.71 -32.60 6.92
C VAL A 80 16.14 -31.60 8.00
N LEU A 81 17.19 -31.90 8.78
CA LEU A 81 17.76 -30.96 9.74
C LEU A 81 18.30 -29.72 9.02
N GLY A 82 19.10 -29.90 7.96
CA GLY A 82 19.67 -28.78 7.20
C GLY A 82 18.62 -27.92 6.53
N GLY A 83 17.64 -28.56 5.89
CA GLY A 83 16.49 -27.84 5.33
C GLY A 83 15.66 -27.09 6.37
N GLY A 84 15.43 -27.73 7.53
CA GLY A 84 14.72 -27.10 8.66
C GLY A 84 15.48 -25.90 9.25
N ILE A 85 16.81 -26.00 9.37
CA ILE A 85 17.66 -24.86 9.77
C ILE A 85 17.55 -23.74 8.73
N GLY A 86 17.60 -24.06 7.43
CA GLY A 86 17.41 -23.10 6.35
C GLY A 86 16.06 -22.37 6.46
N LEU A 87 14.96 -23.11 6.65
CA LEU A 87 13.62 -22.56 6.87
C LEU A 87 13.58 -21.66 8.11
N TYR A 88 14.16 -22.11 9.23
CA TYR A 88 14.21 -21.33 10.48
C TYR A 88 14.97 -20.01 10.29
N ILE A 89 16.15 -20.05 9.69
CA ILE A 89 16.98 -18.86 9.41
C ILE A 89 16.23 -17.95 8.45
N GLN A 90 15.66 -18.50 7.37
CA GLN A 90 14.90 -17.71 6.39
C GLN A 90 13.73 -16.98 7.04
N GLY A 91 12.91 -17.68 7.81
CA GLY A 91 11.68 -17.11 8.38
C GLY A 91 11.93 -16.08 9.49
N ASN A 92 13.09 -16.10 10.15
CA ASN A 92 13.34 -15.25 11.32
C ASN A 92 14.44 -14.20 11.13
N TYR A 93 15.41 -14.39 10.21
CA TYR A 93 16.61 -13.53 10.16
C TYR A 93 16.96 -13.00 8.78
N ILE A 94 16.56 -13.68 7.68
CA ILE A 94 16.97 -13.30 6.33
C ILE A 94 15.77 -13.02 5.42
N ASN A 95 14.69 -12.48 5.99
CA ASN A 95 13.61 -11.93 5.17
C ASN A 95 14.04 -10.56 4.66
N TYR A 96 14.07 -10.44 3.36
CA TYR A 96 14.30 -9.19 2.68
C TYR A 96 12.99 -8.43 2.55
N ASP A 97 13.06 -7.11 2.65
CA ASP A 97 11.92 -6.26 2.36
C ASP A 97 11.73 -6.17 0.83
N TYR A 98 10.64 -6.73 0.34
CA TYR A 98 10.24 -6.67 -1.08
C TYR A 98 9.24 -5.55 -1.35
N GLY A 99 9.02 -4.67 -0.39
CA GLY A 99 8.01 -3.61 -0.43
C GLY A 99 6.63 -4.08 0.06
N VAL A 100 5.69 -3.17 -0.01
CA VAL A 100 4.30 -3.41 0.43
C VAL A 100 3.62 -4.37 -0.54
N LEU A 101 2.86 -5.33 -0.02
CA LEU A 101 2.07 -6.29 -0.81
C LEU A 101 0.72 -5.66 -1.23
N ASP A 102 0.77 -4.46 -1.82
CA ASP A 102 -0.36 -3.60 -2.18
C ASP A 102 -0.89 -3.82 -3.62
N GLY A 103 -0.45 -4.90 -4.26
CA GLY A 103 -0.79 -5.19 -5.65
C GLY A 103 0.29 -4.81 -6.65
N THR A 104 1.31 -4.09 -6.24
CA THR A 104 2.47 -3.81 -7.11
C THR A 104 3.28 -5.07 -7.30
N GLU A 105 3.45 -5.51 -8.54
CA GLU A 105 4.24 -6.71 -8.86
C GLU A 105 5.71 -6.49 -8.49
N ILE A 106 6.27 -7.45 -7.74
CA ILE A 106 7.69 -7.42 -7.36
C ILE A 106 8.55 -7.62 -8.61
N GLN A 107 9.43 -6.67 -8.88
CA GLN A 107 10.43 -6.78 -9.97
C GLN A 107 11.61 -7.64 -9.48
N TRP A 108 11.50 -8.95 -9.62
CA TRP A 108 12.45 -9.95 -9.09
C TRP A 108 13.89 -9.74 -9.55
N GLU A 109 14.10 -9.19 -10.76
CA GLU A 109 15.41 -8.87 -11.33
C GLU A 109 16.22 -7.90 -10.45
N ASN A 110 15.54 -7.02 -9.73
CA ASN A 110 16.18 -6.06 -8.83
C ASN A 110 16.81 -6.74 -7.59
N TYR A 111 16.38 -7.97 -7.29
CA TYR A 111 16.82 -8.73 -6.10
C TYR A 111 17.81 -9.85 -6.43
N THR A 112 18.37 -9.89 -7.64
CA THR A 112 19.23 -10.99 -8.11
C THR A 112 20.44 -11.22 -7.20
N LYS A 113 21.11 -10.14 -6.76
CA LYS A 113 22.28 -10.24 -5.85
C LYS A 113 21.88 -10.84 -4.51
N TYR A 114 20.79 -10.36 -3.94
CA TYR A 114 20.22 -10.94 -2.70
C TYR A 114 19.86 -12.41 -2.90
N GLY A 115 19.26 -12.76 -4.02
CA GLY A 115 18.94 -14.15 -4.38
C GLY A 115 20.15 -15.07 -4.40
N VAL A 116 21.29 -14.59 -4.89
CA VAL A 116 22.56 -15.36 -4.88
C VAL A 116 23.04 -15.55 -3.43
N ILE A 117 23.09 -14.50 -2.61
CA ILE A 117 23.50 -14.57 -1.20
C ILE A 117 22.57 -15.51 -0.42
N ASN A 118 21.26 -15.36 -0.61
CA ASN A 118 20.26 -16.22 0.01
C ASN A 118 20.47 -17.69 -0.35
N THR A 119 20.74 -17.98 -1.62
CA THR A 119 21.00 -19.35 -2.11
C THR A 119 22.28 -19.93 -1.47
N LEU A 120 23.32 -19.13 -1.29
CA LEU A 120 24.55 -19.56 -0.61
C LEU A 120 24.28 -19.88 0.87
N ILE A 121 23.52 -19.05 1.59
CA ILE A 121 23.13 -19.31 2.99
C ILE A 121 22.36 -20.62 3.09
N TRP A 122 21.41 -20.84 2.20
CA TRP A 122 20.67 -22.10 2.12
C TRP A 122 21.58 -23.30 1.83
N GLY A 123 22.54 -23.14 0.91
CA GLY A 123 23.55 -24.15 0.61
C GLY A 123 24.36 -24.52 1.85
N VAL A 124 24.82 -23.50 2.61
CA VAL A 124 25.54 -23.73 3.88
C VAL A 124 24.63 -24.42 4.89
N ALA A 125 23.39 -23.97 5.07
CA ALA A 125 22.45 -24.56 6.04
C ALA A 125 22.18 -26.04 5.74
N ILE A 126 22.02 -26.42 4.48
CA ILE A 126 21.79 -27.80 4.05
C ILE A 126 23.04 -28.65 4.22
N VAL A 127 24.23 -28.13 3.87
CA VAL A 127 25.49 -28.89 3.87
C VAL A 127 26.07 -29.01 5.26
N LEU A 128 25.85 -28.02 6.14
CA LEU A 128 26.43 -27.99 7.50
C LEU A 128 26.20 -29.26 8.32
N PRO A 129 25.00 -29.87 8.40
CA PRO A 129 24.80 -31.11 9.14
C PRO A 129 25.64 -32.28 8.60
N PHE A 130 25.94 -32.31 7.32
CA PHE A 130 26.78 -33.35 6.69
C PHE A 130 28.23 -33.15 7.08
N ILE A 131 28.74 -31.91 7.09
CA ILE A 131 30.10 -31.59 7.55
C ILE A 131 30.27 -31.95 9.04
N VAL A 132 29.31 -31.48 9.87
CA VAL A 132 29.31 -31.79 11.30
C VAL A 132 29.30 -33.30 11.53
N ASN A 133 28.44 -34.03 10.83
CA ASN A 133 28.38 -35.48 10.89
C ASN A 133 29.75 -36.12 10.53
N PHE A 134 30.42 -35.65 9.47
CA PHE A 134 31.73 -36.16 9.06
C PHE A 134 32.79 -35.96 10.15
N ILE A 135 32.78 -34.82 10.85
CA ILE A 135 33.72 -34.50 11.89
C ILE A 135 33.43 -35.32 13.17
N VAL A 136 32.19 -35.29 13.66
CA VAL A 136 31.83 -35.86 14.96
C VAL A 136 31.78 -37.41 14.93
N SER A 137 31.40 -38.02 13.79
CA SER A 137 31.30 -39.44 13.65
C SER A 137 32.66 -40.17 13.74
N LYS A 138 33.78 -39.42 13.59
CA LYS A 138 35.12 -39.91 13.84
C LYS A 138 35.42 -40.13 15.33
N LYS A 139 34.74 -39.38 16.23
CA LYS A 139 34.91 -39.45 17.70
C LYS A 139 33.85 -40.33 18.35
N ASP A 140 32.59 -40.14 18.03
CA ASP A 140 31.45 -40.92 18.53
C ASP A 140 30.39 -41.08 17.41
N LYS A 141 30.11 -42.30 17.01
CA LYS A 141 29.13 -42.63 16.00
C LYS A 141 27.68 -42.22 16.36
N ASN A 142 27.40 -42.03 17.67
CA ASN A 142 26.11 -41.64 18.21
C ASN A 142 25.98 -40.13 18.45
N LEU A 143 27.09 -39.37 18.43
CA LEU A 143 27.08 -37.96 18.76
C LEU A 143 26.20 -37.16 17.82
N MET A 144 26.23 -37.44 16.50
CA MET A 144 25.37 -36.76 15.55
C MET A 144 23.88 -36.94 15.83
N ASN A 145 23.48 -38.13 16.29
CA ASN A 145 22.11 -38.38 16.68
C ASN A 145 21.64 -37.54 17.87
N LYS A 146 22.55 -37.32 18.84
CA LYS A 146 22.30 -36.41 19.99
C LYS A 146 22.19 -34.95 19.52
N ILE A 147 23.05 -34.55 18.56
CA ILE A 147 23.05 -33.22 17.97
C ILE A 147 21.73 -32.96 17.24
N ILE A 148 21.23 -33.90 16.42
CA ILE A 148 19.94 -33.77 15.73
C ILE A 148 18.82 -33.50 16.74
N VAL A 149 18.74 -34.32 17.80
CA VAL A 149 17.72 -34.17 18.83
C VAL A 149 17.84 -32.84 19.56
N GLY A 150 19.05 -32.52 20.02
CA GLY A 150 19.32 -31.28 20.74
C GLY A 150 19.03 -30.03 19.91
N ALA A 151 19.49 -30.00 18.65
CA ALA A 151 19.23 -28.87 17.75
C ALA A 151 17.75 -28.66 17.47
N CYS A 152 17.01 -29.71 17.12
CA CYS A 152 15.60 -29.60 16.87
C CYS A 152 14.80 -29.10 18.08
N LEU A 153 15.05 -29.70 19.26
CA LEU A 153 14.36 -29.28 20.48
C LEU A 153 14.76 -27.87 20.91
N PHE A 154 16.01 -27.50 20.77
CA PHE A 154 16.50 -26.15 21.07
C PHE A 154 15.83 -25.12 20.15
N LEU A 155 15.80 -25.37 18.83
CA LEU A 155 15.17 -24.45 17.87
C LEU A 155 13.66 -24.30 18.08
N VAL A 156 12.96 -25.34 18.49
CA VAL A 156 11.55 -25.24 18.90
C VAL A 156 11.43 -24.43 20.20
N ALA A 157 12.28 -24.72 21.20
CA ALA A 157 12.20 -24.09 22.51
C ALA A 157 12.41 -22.57 22.46
N ILE A 158 13.31 -22.07 21.61
CA ILE A 158 13.55 -20.61 21.48
C ILE A 158 12.44 -19.89 20.74
N GLN A 159 11.61 -20.57 19.95
CA GLN A 159 10.45 -19.96 19.27
C GLN A 159 9.25 -19.78 20.22
N ILE A 160 9.16 -20.59 21.29
CA ILE A 160 8.03 -20.54 22.22
C ILE A 160 7.93 -19.19 22.96
N PRO A 161 9.01 -18.63 23.56
CA PRO A 161 8.95 -17.30 24.17
C PRO A 161 8.54 -16.19 23.20
N ALA A 162 9.07 -16.22 21.96
CA ALA A 162 8.69 -15.27 20.93
C ALA A 162 7.19 -15.37 20.58
N PHE A 163 6.69 -16.59 20.45
CA PHE A 163 5.27 -16.84 20.23
C PHE A 163 4.39 -16.34 21.38
N ILE A 164 4.78 -16.62 22.63
CA ILE A 164 4.06 -16.15 23.82
C ILE A 164 4.05 -14.63 23.89
N SER A 165 5.18 -13.98 23.61
CA SER A 165 5.29 -12.51 23.60
C SER A 165 4.37 -11.89 22.56
N GLN A 166 4.35 -12.43 21.34
CA GLN A 166 3.46 -11.94 20.27
C GLN A 166 1.98 -12.14 20.63
N THR A 167 1.61 -13.29 21.19
CA THR A 167 0.22 -13.57 21.58
C THR A 167 -0.21 -12.75 22.79
N ALA A 168 0.67 -12.47 23.74
CA ALA A 168 0.37 -11.64 24.90
C ALA A 168 0.07 -10.16 24.53
N GLY A 169 0.67 -9.67 23.44
CA GLY A 169 0.39 -8.34 22.88
C GLY A 169 -0.90 -8.26 22.05
N TYR A 170 -1.46 -9.40 21.69
CA TYR A 170 -2.66 -9.43 20.85
C TYR A 170 -3.91 -8.95 21.60
N LYS A 171 -4.53 -7.88 21.11
CA LYS A 171 -5.84 -7.43 21.59
C LYS A 171 -6.91 -8.08 20.73
N LYS A 172 -7.85 -8.80 21.37
CA LYS A 172 -8.96 -9.43 20.65
C LYS A 172 -9.78 -8.33 19.96
N LYS A 173 -9.82 -8.38 18.63
CA LYS A 173 -10.69 -7.51 17.84
C LYS A 173 -12.12 -8.04 17.82
N GLN A 174 -13.06 -7.13 17.69
CA GLN A 174 -14.42 -7.49 17.38
C GLN A 174 -14.44 -8.05 15.95
N GLU A 175 -14.90 -9.29 15.79
CA GLU A 175 -14.98 -9.97 14.49
C GLU A 175 -16.20 -9.48 13.70
N VAL A 176 -16.31 -8.16 13.56
CA VAL A 176 -17.36 -7.48 12.79
C VAL A 176 -16.66 -6.63 11.73
N SER A 177 -17.07 -6.77 10.50
CA SER A 177 -16.49 -6.06 9.36
C SER A 177 -17.57 -5.42 8.51
N LEU A 178 -17.33 -4.19 8.10
CA LEU A 178 -18.12 -3.54 7.07
C LEU A 178 -17.98 -4.30 5.76
N THR A 179 -19.10 -4.57 5.10
CA THR A 179 -19.17 -5.18 3.78
C THR A 179 -20.04 -4.31 2.88
N ILE A 180 -19.62 -4.11 1.65
CA ILE A 180 -20.38 -3.41 0.61
C ILE A 180 -21.00 -4.46 -0.30
N ASN A 181 -22.31 -4.43 -0.45
CA ASN A 181 -23.02 -5.36 -1.32
C ASN A 181 -23.52 -4.70 -2.62
N ASN A 182 -24.00 -5.54 -3.57
CA ASN A 182 -24.49 -5.08 -4.88
C ASN A 182 -25.98 -4.69 -4.86
N ASP A 183 -26.62 -4.58 -3.68
CA ASP A 183 -28.03 -4.29 -3.58
C ASP A 183 -28.37 -2.96 -4.27
N ASN A 184 -29.40 -2.98 -5.10
CA ASN A 184 -29.94 -1.84 -5.83
C ASN A 184 -28.91 -1.07 -6.71
N MET A 185 -27.81 -1.75 -7.14
CA MET A 185 -26.69 -1.10 -7.81
C MET A 185 -27.11 -0.29 -9.06
N PHE A 186 -28.14 -0.75 -9.77
CA PHE A 186 -28.63 -0.10 -10.99
C PHE A 186 -30.10 0.34 -10.87
N GLU A 187 -30.60 0.46 -9.64
CA GLU A 187 -31.95 0.97 -9.39
C GLU A 187 -31.91 2.48 -9.18
N MET A 188 -32.62 3.23 -9.98
CA MET A 188 -32.73 4.68 -9.90
C MET A 188 -33.95 5.10 -9.09
N ALA A 189 -33.85 6.22 -8.38
CA ALA A 189 -34.99 6.84 -7.74
C ALA A 189 -35.96 7.42 -8.82
N SER A 190 -37.26 7.51 -8.48
CA SER A 190 -38.26 7.97 -9.42
C SER A 190 -38.22 9.47 -9.67
N ASP A 191 -37.77 10.29 -8.72
CA ASP A 191 -37.93 11.74 -8.76
C ASP A 191 -36.58 12.46 -8.88
N GLU A 192 -35.59 12.13 -8.05
CA GLU A 192 -34.31 12.84 -7.99
C GLU A 192 -33.14 11.88 -7.86
N ASN A 193 -32.17 11.99 -8.73
CA ASN A 193 -30.94 11.16 -8.70
C ASN A 193 -29.71 12.05 -8.71
N ILE A 194 -28.82 11.84 -7.74
CA ILE A 194 -27.45 12.38 -7.72
C ILE A 194 -26.51 11.22 -7.96
N ILE A 195 -25.81 11.21 -9.08
CA ILE A 195 -24.97 10.10 -9.52
C ILE A 195 -23.53 10.59 -9.63
N VAL A 196 -22.63 9.92 -8.93
CA VAL A 196 -21.22 10.28 -8.87
C VAL A 196 -20.38 9.11 -9.37
N PHE A 197 -19.71 9.30 -10.51
CA PHE A 197 -18.66 8.39 -10.99
C PHE A 197 -17.31 8.91 -10.53
N VAL A 198 -16.62 8.12 -9.71
CA VAL A 198 -15.25 8.37 -9.30
C VAL A 198 -14.36 7.38 -10.05
N LEU A 199 -13.67 7.86 -11.08
CA LEU A 199 -12.82 7.05 -11.95
C LEU A 199 -11.37 7.13 -11.44
N ASP A 200 -10.94 6.10 -10.73
CA ASP A 200 -9.65 6.09 -10.00
C ASP A 200 -8.46 6.49 -10.90
N THR A 201 -7.62 7.37 -10.39
CA THR A 201 -6.39 7.88 -11.04
C THR A 201 -6.66 8.64 -12.36
N LEU A 202 -7.88 9.09 -12.67
CA LEU A 202 -8.17 9.79 -13.91
C LEU A 202 -7.72 11.25 -13.87
N ASP A 203 -6.49 11.47 -14.34
CA ASP A 203 -5.91 12.80 -14.49
C ASP A 203 -6.49 13.54 -15.70
N GLU A 204 -6.65 14.86 -15.57
CA GLU A 204 -7.11 15.77 -16.61
C GLU A 204 -6.28 15.67 -17.90
N VAL A 205 -4.97 15.38 -17.81
CA VAL A 205 -4.12 15.18 -18.98
C VAL A 205 -4.57 13.96 -19.80
N TYR A 206 -5.01 12.89 -19.12
CA TYR A 206 -5.48 11.68 -19.80
C TYR A 206 -6.84 11.92 -20.49
N TYR A 207 -7.71 12.67 -19.84
CA TYR A 207 -8.97 13.08 -20.44
C TYR A 207 -8.75 13.95 -21.68
N LYS A 208 -7.87 14.97 -21.60
CA LYS A 208 -7.51 15.81 -22.76
C LYS A 208 -6.94 15.01 -23.93
N ASP A 209 -6.14 14.00 -23.67
CA ASP A 209 -5.61 13.12 -24.72
C ASP A 209 -6.68 12.19 -25.31
N TYR A 210 -7.63 11.77 -24.50
CA TYR A 210 -8.77 10.97 -24.92
C TYR A 210 -9.70 11.78 -25.84
N ILE A 211 -10.15 12.95 -25.40
CA ILE A 211 -11.15 13.75 -26.12
C ILE A 211 -10.65 14.29 -27.47
N LYS A 212 -9.33 14.48 -27.64
CA LYS A 212 -8.73 14.78 -28.93
C LYS A 212 -9.00 13.72 -30.01
N LYS A 213 -9.23 12.46 -29.59
CA LYS A 213 -9.44 11.30 -30.46
C LYS A 213 -10.89 10.86 -30.49
N HIS A 214 -11.64 11.23 -29.49
CA HIS A 214 -13.02 10.84 -29.23
C HIS A 214 -13.87 12.07 -28.90
N PRO A 215 -13.92 13.09 -29.79
CA PRO A 215 -14.71 14.32 -29.56
C PRO A 215 -16.20 14.02 -29.40
N GLU A 216 -16.69 12.96 -30.02
CA GLU A 216 -18.06 12.48 -29.91
C GLU A 216 -18.52 12.20 -28.47
N PHE A 217 -17.56 11.97 -27.54
CA PHE A 217 -17.90 11.73 -26.14
C PHE A 217 -18.53 12.96 -25.47
N GLU A 218 -18.01 14.17 -25.75
CA GLU A 218 -18.59 15.41 -25.22
C GLU A 218 -19.93 15.73 -25.94
N GLU A 219 -20.08 15.41 -27.23
CA GLU A 219 -21.33 15.60 -27.97
C GLU A 219 -22.49 14.80 -27.36
N ASP A 220 -22.19 13.65 -26.79
CA ASP A 220 -23.15 12.78 -26.12
C ASP A 220 -23.48 13.18 -24.67
N LEU A 221 -22.92 14.29 -24.14
CA LEU A 221 -23.07 14.76 -22.78
C LEU A 221 -23.70 16.15 -22.65
N PRO A 222 -24.94 16.38 -23.19
CA PRO A 222 -25.57 17.69 -23.12
C PRO A 222 -25.78 18.14 -21.67
N GLY A 223 -25.51 19.42 -21.40
CA GLY A 223 -25.69 20.06 -20.10
C GLY A 223 -24.53 19.91 -19.14
N PHE A 224 -23.45 19.24 -19.53
CA PHE A 224 -22.26 19.16 -18.69
C PHE A 224 -21.39 20.41 -18.76
N VAL A 225 -20.73 20.71 -17.62
CA VAL A 225 -19.61 21.65 -17.50
C VAL A 225 -18.34 20.87 -17.24
N HIS A 226 -17.32 21.05 -18.09
CA HIS A 226 -15.99 20.49 -17.88
C HIS A 226 -15.11 21.50 -17.14
N TYR A 227 -14.71 21.18 -15.90
CA TYR A 227 -13.82 21.99 -15.08
C TYR A 227 -12.38 21.59 -15.31
N ASP A 228 -11.66 22.29 -16.18
CA ASP A 228 -10.31 21.89 -16.60
C ASP A 228 -9.19 22.32 -15.65
N ASN A 229 -9.53 22.94 -14.51
CA ASN A 229 -8.63 23.34 -13.43
C ASN A 229 -9.06 22.77 -12.07
N ALA A 230 -9.63 21.57 -12.05
CA ALA A 230 -9.97 20.86 -10.81
C ALA A 230 -8.75 20.16 -10.21
N LEU A 231 -8.57 20.27 -8.91
CA LEU A 231 -7.42 19.72 -8.16
C LEU A 231 -7.92 18.74 -7.09
N THR A 232 -7.26 17.59 -6.92
CA THR A 232 -7.56 16.72 -5.78
C THR A 232 -7.08 17.32 -4.47
N GLY A 233 -7.77 17.05 -3.38
CA GLY A 233 -7.30 17.32 -2.02
C GLY A 233 -6.32 16.26 -1.52
N GLY A 234 -6.37 15.02 -2.04
CA GLY A 234 -5.56 13.89 -1.65
C GLY A 234 -4.95 13.15 -2.82
N ALA A 235 -3.64 12.97 -2.84
CA ALA A 235 -2.90 12.42 -3.97
C ALA A 235 -2.87 10.88 -4.02
N ARG A 236 -3.76 10.22 -3.30
CA ARG A 236 -4.00 8.75 -3.32
C ARG A 236 -5.45 8.48 -2.91
N THR A 237 -5.98 7.34 -3.32
CA THR A 237 -7.35 6.91 -3.02
C THR A 237 -7.68 6.96 -1.52
N MET A 238 -6.76 6.46 -0.66
CA MET A 238 -6.92 6.50 0.79
C MET A 238 -7.05 7.91 1.39
N MET A 239 -6.68 8.95 0.64
CA MET A 239 -6.84 10.35 1.03
C MET A 239 -7.96 11.03 0.25
N GLY A 240 -8.02 10.80 -1.07
CA GLY A 240 -8.98 11.44 -1.97
C GLY A 240 -10.42 11.05 -1.64
N MET A 241 -10.69 9.75 -1.44
CA MET A 241 -12.06 9.28 -1.15
C MET A 241 -12.63 9.87 0.16
N PRO A 242 -11.95 9.81 1.33
CA PRO A 242 -12.49 10.43 2.54
C PRO A 242 -12.67 11.95 2.41
N ILE A 243 -11.74 12.66 1.74
CA ILE A 243 -11.85 14.12 1.52
C ILE A 243 -13.12 14.47 0.75
N MET A 244 -13.47 13.70 -0.28
CA MET A 244 -14.67 13.96 -1.11
C MET A 244 -15.99 13.91 -0.31
N PHE A 245 -16.03 13.19 0.81
CA PHE A 245 -17.23 13.04 1.64
C PHE A 245 -17.18 13.77 2.97
N THR A 246 -15.98 14.09 3.48
CA THR A 246 -15.82 14.69 4.80
C THR A 246 -15.16 16.08 4.77
N GLY A 247 -14.40 16.39 3.71
CA GLY A 247 -13.60 17.61 3.63
C GLY A 247 -12.42 17.63 4.60
N LYS A 248 -12.07 16.52 5.21
CA LYS A 248 -11.01 16.43 6.23
C LYS A 248 -9.82 15.62 5.70
N PRO A 249 -8.62 16.18 5.67
CA PRO A 249 -7.43 15.47 5.24
C PRO A 249 -6.84 14.59 6.34
N TYR A 250 -6.11 13.55 5.96
CA TYR A 250 -5.30 12.76 6.87
C TYR A 250 -3.98 13.48 7.16
N ASN A 251 -3.76 13.87 8.41
CA ASN A 251 -2.56 14.56 8.89
C ASN A 251 -1.67 13.70 9.80
N ARG A 252 -1.85 12.36 9.78
CA ARG A 252 -1.11 11.38 10.57
C ARG A 252 -1.24 11.47 12.11
N GLN A 253 -2.23 12.10 12.62
CA GLN A 253 -2.59 11.95 14.03
C GLN A 253 -3.30 10.61 14.23
N GLY A 254 -2.60 9.62 14.78
CA GLY A 254 -3.10 8.25 14.94
C GLY A 254 -2.96 7.37 13.68
N THR A 255 -3.56 6.17 13.76
CA THR A 255 -3.59 5.24 12.62
C THR A 255 -4.57 5.73 11.54
N TYR A 256 -4.46 5.16 10.34
CA TYR A 256 -5.43 5.45 9.28
C TYR A 256 -6.87 5.04 9.66
N SER A 257 -7.03 3.96 10.43
CA SER A 257 -8.33 3.54 10.95
C SER A 257 -8.90 4.57 11.93
N ASP A 258 -8.07 5.11 12.83
CA ASP A 258 -8.49 6.17 13.78
C ASP A 258 -8.94 7.43 13.03
N TYR A 259 -8.20 7.82 11.98
CA TYR A 259 -8.58 8.92 11.11
C TYR A 259 -9.94 8.69 10.43
N ILE A 260 -10.16 7.52 9.83
CA ILE A 260 -11.43 7.19 9.18
C ILE A 260 -12.59 7.22 10.19
N ASP A 261 -12.42 6.63 11.37
CA ASP A 261 -13.44 6.66 12.41
C ASP A 261 -13.72 8.08 12.91
N GLU A 262 -12.69 8.90 13.06
CA GLU A 262 -12.83 10.29 13.48
C GLU A 262 -13.59 11.14 12.45
N VAL A 263 -13.19 11.09 11.16
CA VAL A 263 -13.76 12.00 10.16
C VAL A 263 -15.21 11.65 9.82
N TYR A 264 -15.59 10.37 9.89
CA TYR A 264 -16.99 9.96 9.71
C TYR A 264 -17.81 10.08 11.00
N SER A 265 -17.22 10.26 12.19
CA SER A 265 -17.96 10.58 13.42
C SER A 265 -18.48 12.02 13.46
N LYS A 266 -17.97 12.88 12.56
CA LYS A 266 -18.35 14.27 12.40
C LYS A 266 -19.33 14.44 11.24
N ASP A 267 -19.75 15.67 10.97
CA ASP A 267 -20.56 16.00 9.80
C ASP A 267 -19.87 15.49 8.51
N ASN A 268 -20.60 14.72 7.74
CA ASN A 268 -20.14 14.17 6.45
C ASN A 268 -21.31 14.06 5.46
N VAL A 269 -20.97 13.96 4.16
CA VAL A 269 -21.95 13.91 3.08
C VAL A 269 -22.91 12.74 3.21
N LEU A 270 -22.40 11.52 3.53
CA LEU A 270 -23.23 10.31 3.56
C LEU A 270 -24.32 10.42 4.62
N HIS A 271 -23.99 10.92 5.80
CA HIS A 271 -24.93 11.16 6.89
C HIS A 271 -25.95 12.25 6.51
N LYS A 272 -25.48 13.42 6.03
CA LYS A 272 -26.34 14.54 5.66
C LYS A 272 -27.32 14.19 4.52
N MET A 273 -26.87 13.44 3.53
CA MET A 273 -27.74 12.98 2.44
C MET A 273 -28.79 11.99 2.94
N SER A 274 -28.41 11.09 3.85
CA SER A 274 -29.36 10.16 4.48
C SER A 274 -30.41 10.91 5.31
N ASP A 275 -30.00 11.89 6.13
CA ASP A 275 -30.91 12.73 6.91
C ASP A 275 -31.88 13.55 6.03
N ALA A 276 -31.42 13.99 4.86
CA ALA A 276 -32.25 14.67 3.87
C ALA A 276 -33.20 13.73 3.08
N GLY A 277 -33.23 12.44 3.43
CA GLY A 277 -34.13 11.46 2.89
C GLY A 277 -33.71 10.86 1.54
N TYR A 278 -32.43 10.96 1.20
CA TYR A 278 -31.87 10.23 0.06
C TYR A 278 -31.55 8.77 0.45
N ASP A 279 -31.86 7.85 -0.44
CA ASP A 279 -31.31 6.51 -0.41
C ASP A 279 -29.84 6.56 -0.85
N VAL A 280 -28.94 6.51 0.12
CA VAL A 280 -27.48 6.66 -0.08
C VAL A 280 -26.91 5.30 -0.42
N ARG A 281 -26.23 5.19 -1.56
CA ARG A 281 -25.58 3.97 -2.03
C ARG A 281 -24.15 4.25 -2.45
N VAL A 282 -23.22 3.43 -2.01
CA VAL A 282 -21.81 3.60 -2.33
C VAL A 282 -21.21 2.25 -2.73
N TYR A 283 -20.70 2.17 -3.94
CA TYR A 283 -20.03 1.00 -4.50
C TYR A 283 -18.56 1.29 -4.61
N SER A 284 -17.77 0.79 -3.64
CA SER A 284 -16.36 1.12 -3.44
C SER A 284 -15.65 0.00 -2.66
N GLU A 285 -14.43 0.25 -2.23
CA GLU A 285 -13.70 -0.59 -1.28
C GLU A 285 -13.98 -0.13 0.16
N THR A 286 -14.10 -1.07 1.10
CA THR A 286 -14.48 -0.79 2.49
C THR A 286 -13.43 0.00 3.28
N LEU A 287 -12.17 0.02 2.80
CA LEU A 287 -11.04 0.67 3.48
C LEU A 287 -11.26 2.18 3.72
N PHE A 288 -12.07 2.83 2.89
CA PHE A 288 -12.27 4.28 2.90
C PHE A 288 -13.43 4.74 3.78
N TYR A 289 -14.08 3.83 4.49
CA TYR A 289 -15.29 4.11 5.26
C TYR A 289 -15.21 3.54 6.68
N SER A 290 -15.76 4.30 7.64
CA SER A 290 -15.94 3.82 9.01
C SER A 290 -17.10 2.85 9.12
N ASN A 291 -17.05 1.94 10.08
CA ASN A 291 -18.14 1.01 10.37
C ASN A 291 -19.49 1.72 10.64
N GLN A 292 -19.47 2.91 11.22
CA GLN A 292 -20.69 3.70 11.49
C GLN A 292 -21.42 4.15 10.22
N THR A 293 -20.75 4.18 9.06
CA THR A 293 -21.39 4.53 7.79
C THR A 293 -22.46 3.53 7.35
N ALA A 294 -22.46 2.32 7.91
CA ALA A 294 -23.51 1.32 7.67
C ALA A 294 -24.90 1.77 8.17
N ASP A 295 -24.98 2.75 9.05
CA ASP A 295 -26.24 3.29 9.52
C ASP A 295 -26.90 4.24 8.50
N TRP A 296 -26.13 4.75 7.54
CA TRP A 296 -26.56 5.78 6.56
C TRP A 296 -26.57 5.30 5.12
N VAL A 297 -25.78 4.27 4.80
CA VAL A 297 -25.58 3.78 3.42
C VAL A 297 -26.29 2.46 3.27
N SER A 298 -27.31 2.43 2.41
CA SER A 298 -28.27 1.31 2.33
C SER A 298 -27.68 -0.01 1.82
N ASN A 299 -26.59 0.04 1.06
CA ASN A 299 -25.89 -1.16 0.57
C ASN A 299 -24.66 -1.52 1.42
N PHE A 300 -24.50 -0.91 2.60
CA PHE A 300 -23.48 -1.29 3.58
C PHE A 300 -24.06 -2.21 4.63
N GLU A 301 -23.34 -3.25 5.01
CA GLU A 301 -23.76 -4.25 5.97
C GLU A 301 -22.65 -4.54 6.99
N MET A 302 -23.00 -4.55 8.28
CA MET A 302 -22.11 -5.00 9.34
C MET A 302 -22.21 -6.51 9.51
N VAL A 303 -21.16 -7.22 9.14
CA VAL A 303 -21.12 -8.67 9.12
C VAL A 303 -20.31 -9.21 10.28
N SER A 304 -20.93 -10.03 11.12
CA SER A 304 -20.23 -10.82 12.15
C SER A 304 -19.62 -12.08 11.52
N ASN A 305 -18.38 -12.42 11.91
CA ASN A 305 -17.63 -13.55 11.34
C ASN A 305 -17.54 -13.47 9.80
N PRO A 306 -16.74 -12.55 9.27
CA PRO A 306 -16.70 -12.27 7.83
C PRO A 306 -16.18 -13.43 6.98
N VAL A 307 -15.48 -14.42 7.58
CA VAL A 307 -14.93 -15.56 6.85
C VAL A 307 -16.05 -16.48 6.34
N THR A 308 -16.16 -16.58 5.02
CA THR A 308 -17.11 -17.47 4.33
C THR A 308 -16.47 -18.80 3.93
N SER A 309 -15.15 -18.85 3.84
CA SER A 309 -14.42 -20.07 3.47
C SER A 309 -13.11 -20.22 4.25
N ASP A 310 -13.13 -21.06 5.29
CA ASP A 310 -11.91 -21.45 6.02
C ASP A 310 -10.86 -22.05 5.07
N THR A 311 -11.27 -22.81 4.05
CA THR A 311 -10.35 -23.43 3.10
C THR A 311 -9.59 -22.41 2.27
N ILE A 312 -10.27 -21.37 1.77
CA ILE A 312 -9.61 -20.29 1.00
C ILE A 312 -8.70 -19.49 1.92
N LEU A 313 -9.19 -19.12 3.11
CA LEU A 313 -8.39 -18.41 4.12
C LEU A 313 -7.11 -19.16 4.45
N THR A 314 -7.23 -20.43 4.79
CA THR A 314 -6.09 -21.29 5.12
C THR A 314 -5.09 -21.37 3.96
N LYS A 315 -5.56 -21.56 2.73
CA LYS A 315 -4.70 -21.57 1.53
C LYS A 315 -3.92 -20.27 1.37
N LYS A 316 -4.56 -19.11 1.57
CA LYS A 316 -3.91 -17.79 1.46
C LYS A 316 -2.90 -17.57 2.60
N LEU A 317 -3.25 -17.91 3.84
CA LEU A 317 -2.33 -17.84 4.98
C LEU A 317 -1.08 -18.68 4.77
N TYR A 318 -1.24 -19.91 4.28
CA TYR A 318 -0.09 -20.77 3.99
C TYR A 318 0.71 -20.30 2.78
N LYS A 319 0.08 -19.74 1.76
CA LYS A 319 0.79 -19.11 0.63
C LYS A 319 1.69 -17.98 1.13
N LEU A 320 1.18 -17.11 1.99
CA LEU A 320 1.95 -16.02 2.60
C LEU A 320 3.04 -16.54 3.56
N SER A 321 2.72 -17.57 4.36
CA SER A 321 3.71 -18.22 5.22
C SER A 321 4.87 -18.83 4.40
N LEU A 322 4.56 -19.52 3.31
CA LEU A 322 5.58 -20.06 2.42
C LEU A 322 6.37 -18.95 1.72
N PHE A 323 5.75 -17.82 1.37
CA PHE A 323 6.48 -16.65 0.89
C PHE A 323 7.55 -16.19 1.89
N LYS A 324 7.23 -16.20 3.18
CA LYS A 324 8.16 -15.84 4.26
C LYS A 324 9.31 -16.86 4.39
N PHE A 325 9.00 -18.15 4.42
CA PHE A 325 9.93 -19.21 4.81
C PHE A 325 10.74 -19.80 3.65
N MET A 326 10.28 -19.68 2.40
CA MET A 326 10.98 -20.28 1.25
C MET A 326 12.18 -19.44 0.80
N PRO A 327 13.23 -20.10 0.22
CA PRO A 327 14.36 -19.39 -0.34
C PRO A 327 13.93 -18.45 -1.45
N HIS A 328 14.73 -17.41 -1.69
CA HIS A 328 14.41 -16.32 -2.63
C HIS A 328 13.96 -16.83 -4.01
N PHE A 329 14.66 -17.82 -4.58
CA PHE A 329 14.35 -18.34 -5.91
C PHE A 329 13.00 -19.07 -6.03
N LEU A 330 12.34 -19.37 -4.90
CA LEU A 330 10.99 -19.94 -4.86
C LEU A 330 9.92 -18.92 -4.47
N LYS A 331 10.29 -17.74 -3.94
CA LYS A 331 9.32 -16.79 -3.38
C LYS A 331 8.31 -16.30 -4.41
N SER A 332 8.69 -16.09 -5.65
CA SER A 332 7.77 -15.66 -6.71
C SER A 332 6.56 -16.58 -6.90
N ARG A 333 6.69 -17.88 -6.57
CA ARG A 333 5.58 -18.85 -6.64
C ARG A 333 4.56 -18.67 -5.51
N PHE A 334 4.95 -18.02 -4.43
CA PHE A 334 4.15 -17.82 -3.23
C PHE A 334 3.78 -16.35 -3.02
N TRP A 335 4.19 -15.48 -3.94
CA TRP A 335 3.78 -14.08 -3.90
C TRP A 335 2.27 -13.95 -4.01
N MET A 336 1.70 -13.05 -3.22
CA MET A 336 0.28 -12.72 -3.23
C MET A 336 0.08 -11.29 -2.75
N GLN A 337 -1.07 -10.73 -3.09
CA GLN A 337 -1.53 -9.45 -2.55
C GLN A 337 -2.35 -9.67 -1.28
N THR A 338 -2.30 -8.72 -0.35
CA THR A 338 -3.11 -8.80 0.88
C THR A 338 -4.62 -8.78 0.60
N SER A 339 -5.05 -8.06 -0.46
CA SER A 339 -6.44 -8.08 -0.94
C SER A 339 -6.95 -9.48 -1.34
N GLU A 340 -6.05 -10.44 -1.65
CA GLU A 340 -6.48 -11.82 -1.93
C GLU A 340 -7.16 -12.49 -0.72
N PHE A 341 -6.99 -11.98 0.51
CA PHE A 341 -7.73 -12.49 1.67
C PHE A 341 -9.24 -12.20 1.58
N GLU A 342 -9.64 -11.17 0.83
CA GLU A 342 -11.05 -10.84 0.60
C GLU A 342 -11.80 -11.97 -0.10
N GLU A 343 -11.11 -12.80 -0.90
CA GLU A 343 -11.71 -14.01 -1.49
C GLU A 343 -12.29 -14.97 -0.44
N ALA A 344 -11.68 -15.04 0.76
CA ALA A 344 -12.15 -15.88 1.85
C ALA A 344 -13.33 -15.26 2.60
N MET A 345 -13.63 -14.01 2.36
CA MET A 345 -14.72 -13.24 2.96
C MET A 345 -15.82 -12.90 1.94
N LYS A 346 -15.60 -13.28 0.68
CA LYS A 346 -16.51 -12.97 -0.42
C LYS A 346 -17.84 -13.70 -0.24
N ARG A 347 -18.93 -12.97 -0.31
CA ARG A 347 -20.30 -13.48 -0.41
C ARG A 347 -20.78 -13.27 -1.84
N ASP A 348 -21.80 -14.01 -2.24
CA ASP A 348 -22.35 -13.95 -3.62
C ASP A 348 -22.78 -12.54 -4.02
N ASN A 349 -23.22 -11.73 -3.06
CA ASN A 349 -23.66 -10.35 -3.28
C ASN A 349 -22.62 -9.27 -2.94
N THR A 350 -21.37 -9.59 -2.63
CA THR A 350 -20.35 -8.58 -2.31
C THR A 350 -19.93 -7.83 -3.56
N TYR A 351 -19.87 -6.48 -3.47
CA TYR A 351 -19.35 -5.63 -4.53
C TYR A 351 -17.89 -5.97 -4.82
N GLN A 352 -17.52 -5.96 -6.09
CA GLN A 352 -16.16 -6.19 -6.56
C GLN A 352 -15.66 -4.93 -7.25
N PHE A 353 -14.52 -4.41 -6.79
CA PHE A 353 -13.84 -3.26 -7.41
C PHE A 353 -13.16 -3.68 -8.72
N ASP A 354 -13.99 -3.94 -9.75
CA ASP A 354 -13.56 -4.37 -11.09
C ASP A 354 -14.56 -3.86 -12.14
N ASP A 355 -14.09 -3.00 -13.03
CA ASP A 355 -14.93 -2.33 -14.03
C ASP A 355 -15.51 -3.28 -15.07
N ALA A 356 -14.79 -4.37 -15.41
CA ALA A 356 -15.31 -5.35 -16.36
C ALA A 356 -16.46 -6.17 -15.72
N VAL A 357 -16.33 -6.51 -14.44
CA VAL A 357 -17.39 -7.18 -13.67
C VAL A 357 -18.60 -6.25 -13.50
N PHE A 358 -18.36 -4.97 -13.18
CA PHE A 358 -19.41 -3.96 -13.11
C PHE A 358 -20.16 -3.86 -14.44
N TYR A 359 -19.43 -3.78 -15.56
CA TYR A 359 -20.03 -3.63 -16.88
C TYR A 359 -20.80 -4.87 -17.34
N GLU A 360 -20.26 -6.06 -17.05
CA GLU A 360 -21.00 -7.31 -17.34
C GLU A 360 -22.32 -7.36 -16.60
N LYS A 361 -22.32 -7.02 -15.31
CA LYS A 361 -23.53 -6.96 -14.51
C LYS A 361 -24.49 -5.86 -15.02
N PHE A 362 -23.95 -4.68 -15.35
CA PHE A 362 -24.74 -3.58 -15.91
C PHE A 362 -25.44 -3.94 -17.23
N LYS A 363 -24.75 -4.66 -18.12
CA LYS A 363 -25.37 -5.16 -19.38
C LYS A 363 -26.48 -6.17 -19.15
N ASN A 364 -26.35 -7.00 -18.12
CA ASN A 364 -27.34 -8.02 -17.81
C ASN A 364 -28.59 -7.45 -17.12
N ASP A 365 -28.38 -6.56 -16.16
CA ASP A 365 -29.44 -6.06 -15.28
C ASP A 365 -30.09 -4.79 -15.86
N GLY A 366 -29.33 -3.90 -16.50
CA GLY A 366 -29.75 -2.60 -16.97
C GLY A 366 -30.19 -1.66 -15.85
N LEU A 367 -30.50 -0.40 -16.21
CA LEU A 367 -31.08 0.53 -15.26
C LEU A 367 -32.56 0.20 -15.02
N THR A 368 -32.96 0.23 -13.76
CA THR A 368 -34.36 0.08 -13.34
C THR A 368 -34.78 1.30 -12.52
N VAL A 369 -36.10 1.57 -12.46
CA VAL A 369 -36.64 2.69 -11.69
C VAL A 369 -37.41 2.15 -10.48
N SER A 370 -37.03 2.58 -9.30
CA SER A 370 -37.70 2.20 -8.05
C SER A 370 -39.10 2.78 -7.99
N LYS A 371 -40.04 1.98 -7.47
CA LYS A 371 -41.38 2.42 -7.14
C LYS A 371 -41.49 3.10 -5.78
N SER A 372 -40.56 2.85 -4.90
CA SER A 372 -40.59 3.30 -3.50
C SER A 372 -39.57 4.38 -3.18
N VAL A 373 -38.40 4.38 -3.84
CA VAL A 373 -37.33 5.34 -3.61
C VAL A 373 -37.60 6.60 -4.45
N LYS A 374 -37.68 7.74 -3.79
CA LYS A 374 -37.96 9.04 -4.41
C LYS A 374 -36.69 9.81 -4.75
N LYS A 375 -35.68 9.71 -3.89
CA LYS A 375 -34.40 10.40 -4.02
C LYS A 375 -33.25 9.42 -3.80
N SER A 376 -32.24 9.47 -4.63
CA SER A 376 -31.03 8.66 -4.43
C SER A 376 -29.75 9.49 -4.57
N PHE A 377 -28.75 9.14 -3.75
CA PHE A 377 -27.39 9.59 -3.87
C PHE A 377 -26.51 8.36 -4.08
N THR A 378 -26.04 8.17 -5.30
CA THR A 378 -25.33 6.95 -5.69
C THR A 378 -23.90 7.27 -6.12
N VAL A 379 -22.94 6.61 -5.52
CA VAL A 379 -21.50 6.76 -5.80
C VAL A 379 -20.94 5.45 -6.35
N TYR A 380 -20.39 5.53 -7.55
CA TYR A 380 -19.64 4.43 -8.18
C TYR A 380 -18.15 4.77 -8.16
N HIS A 381 -17.40 4.21 -7.24
CA HIS A 381 -15.95 4.23 -7.31
C HIS A 381 -15.50 3.10 -8.20
N MET A 382 -15.01 3.47 -9.37
CA MET A 382 -14.60 2.56 -10.43
C MET A 382 -13.08 2.53 -10.51
N ARG A 383 -12.52 1.40 -10.96
CA ARG A 383 -11.09 1.23 -11.14
C ARG A 383 -10.47 2.24 -12.13
N GLY A 384 -11.26 2.73 -13.08
CA GLY A 384 -10.86 3.81 -13.99
C GLY A 384 -9.57 3.51 -14.73
N VAL A 385 -8.51 4.29 -14.45
CA VAL A 385 -7.18 4.10 -15.05
C VAL A 385 -6.11 3.70 -14.03
N HIS A 386 -6.52 3.17 -12.88
CA HIS A 386 -5.60 2.60 -11.89
C HIS A 386 -4.92 1.33 -12.41
N ARG A 387 -3.66 1.12 -12.04
CA ARG A 387 -2.88 -0.10 -12.35
C ARG A 387 -3.31 -1.28 -11.47
N PRO A 388 -3.12 -2.54 -11.90
CA PRO A 388 -2.74 -3.00 -13.24
C PRO A 388 -3.87 -2.77 -14.26
N PHE A 389 -3.49 -2.46 -15.51
CA PHE A 389 -4.46 -2.30 -16.60
C PHE A 389 -4.88 -3.68 -17.11
N ASN A 390 -6.12 -4.04 -16.93
CA ASN A 390 -6.64 -5.40 -17.18
C ASN A 390 -7.93 -5.45 -18.01
N MET A 391 -8.49 -4.29 -18.39
CA MET A 391 -9.72 -4.17 -19.18
C MET A 391 -9.41 -3.51 -20.53
N ASP A 392 -9.93 -4.06 -21.62
CA ASP A 392 -9.73 -3.54 -22.97
C ASP A 392 -10.71 -2.38 -23.31
N ASP A 393 -10.61 -1.90 -24.55
CA ASP A 393 -11.45 -0.83 -25.09
C ASP A 393 -12.93 -1.23 -25.29
N ASN A 394 -13.27 -2.51 -25.17
CA ASN A 394 -14.63 -3.03 -25.15
C ASN A 394 -15.20 -3.21 -23.74
N ALA A 395 -14.45 -2.79 -22.73
CA ALA A 395 -14.74 -3.01 -21.30
C ALA A 395 -14.79 -4.50 -20.91
N VAL A 396 -13.92 -5.33 -21.54
CA VAL A 396 -13.78 -6.76 -21.27
C VAL A 396 -12.47 -7.02 -20.53
N PHE A 397 -12.51 -7.88 -19.53
CA PHE A 397 -11.29 -8.32 -18.83
C PHE A 397 -10.37 -9.13 -19.77
N VAL A 398 -9.11 -8.70 -19.89
CA VAL A 398 -8.10 -9.32 -20.76
C VAL A 398 -6.81 -9.67 -20.02
N GLY A 399 -6.78 -9.49 -18.70
CA GLY A 399 -5.62 -9.77 -17.84
C GLY A 399 -4.51 -8.73 -17.91
N HIS A 400 -4.12 -8.26 -19.08
CA HIS A 400 -3.12 -7.20 -19.26
C HIS A 400 -3.41 -6.38 -20.53
N THR A 401 -3.37 -5.05 -20.38
CA THR A 401 -3.60 -4.12 -21.49
C THR A 401 -2.84 -2.80 -21.28
N SER A 402 -3.12 -1.79 -22.08
CA SER A 402 -2.55 -0.46 -21.93
C SER A 402 -3.54 0.50 -21.24
N ARG A 403 -3.00 1.52 -20.54
CA ARG A 403 -3.80 2.60 -19.96
C ARG A 403 -4.78 3.20 -20.97
N LYS A 404 -4.35 3.42 -22.22
CA LYS A 404 -5.20 4.02 -23.27
C LYS A 404 -6.42 3.15 -23.58
N LYS A 405 -6.26 1.85 -23.70
CA LYS A 405 -7.37 0.94 -23.95
C LYS A 405 -8.32 0.87 -22.76
N GLN A 406 -7.78 0.76 -21.55
CA GLN A 406 -8.59 0.75 -20.34
C GLN A 406 -9.39 2.05 -20.19
N LEU A 407 -8.79 3.21 -20.48
CA LEU A 407 -9.49 4.50 -20.48
C LEU A 407 -10.68 4.54 -21.46
N VAL A 408 -10.50 4.01 -22.67
CA VAL A 408 -11.61 3.90 -23.65
C VAL A 408 -12.71 3.00 -23.10
N GLY A 409 -12.37 1.85 -22.52
CA GLY A 409 -13.34 0.95 -21.90
C GLY A 409 -14.11 1.61 -20.74
N THR A 410 -13.39 2.36 -19.88
CA THR A 410 -14.00 3.09 -18.76
C THR A 410 -15.03 4.12 -19.25
N PHE A 411 -14.69 4.95 -20.25
CA PHE A 411 -15.65 5.91 -20.80
C PHE A 411 -16.79 5.26 -21.57
N LYS A 412 -16.57 4.10 -22.18
CA LYS A 412 -17.66 3.31 -22.77
C LYS A 412 -18.72 2.92 -21.73
N ILE A 413 -18.28 2.49 -20.54
CA ILE A 413 -19.20 2.14 -19.44
C ILE A 413 -20.01 3.37 -19.01
N VAL A 414 -19.35 4.50 -18.76
CA VAL A 414 -20.01 5.75 -18.35
C VAL A 414 -20.99 6.23 -19.41
N LYS A 415 -20.60 6.19 -20.70
CA LYS A 415 -21.47 6.58 -21.80
C LYS A 415 -22.71 5.70 -21.87
N GLU A 416 -22.57 4.39 -21.83
CA GLU A 416 -23.71 3.46 -21.89
C GLU A 416 -24.66 3.63 -20.70
N TYR A 417 -24.11 3.93 -19.51
CA TYR A 417 -24.92 4.25 -18.33
C TYR A 417 -25.76 5.53 -18.59
N ILE A 418 -25.16 6.58 -19.13
CA ILE A 418 -25.82 7.82 -19.46
C ILE A 418 -26.88 7.61 -20.57
N ASP A 419 -26.59 6.78 -21.57
CA ASP A 419 -27.56 6.46 -22.64
C ASP A 419 -28.78 5.72 -22.06
N GLN A 420 -28.60 4.82 -21.10
CA GLN A 420 -29.72 4.18 -20.42
C GLN A 420 -30.50 5.15 -19.52
N LEU A 421 -29.85 6.14 -18.87
CA LEU A 421 -30.55 7.20 -18.14
C LEU A 421 -31.42 8.04 -19.07
N LYS A 422 -30.92 8.38 -20.28
CA LYS A 422 -31.69 9.08 -21.30
C LYS A 422 -32.89 8.24 -21.77
N ALA A 423 -32.67 6.96 -22.03
CA ALA A 423 -33.73 6.05 -22.43
C ALA A 423 -34.82 5.87 -21.35
N ALA A 424 -34.43 5.92 -20.08
CA ALA A 424 -35.35 5.88 -18.93
C ALA A 424 -36.06 7.21 -18.67
N GLY A 425 -35.70 8.31 -19.38
CA GLY A 425 -36.24 9.64 -19.14
C GLY A 425 -35.79 10.31 -17.84
N LEU A 426 -34.72 9.83 -17.25
CA LEU A 426 -34.20 10.33 -15.97
C LEU A 426 -33.00 11.28 -16.14
N TYR A 427 -32.41 11.35 -17.31
CA TYR A 427 -31.20 12.14 -17.54
C TYR A 427 -31.37 13.63 -17.19
N ASP A 428 -32.48 14.26 -17.65
CA ASP A 428 -32.69 15.69 -17.44
C ASP A 428 -32.86 16.04 -15.95
N SER A 429 -33.55 15.21 -15.20
CA SER A 429 -33.81 15.41 -13.76
C SER A 429 -32.62 14.96 -12.85
N SER A 430 -31.60 14.33 -13.41
CA SER A 430 -30.44 13.86 -12.64
C SER A 430 -29.32 14.89 -12.58
N THR A 431 -28.70 15.00 -11.41
CA THR A 431 -27.38 15.61 -11.24
C THR A 431 -26.32 14.53 -11.40
N ILE A 432 -25.37 14.73 -12.31
CA ILE A 432 -24.34 13.73 -12.63
C ILE A 432 -22.95 14.37 -12.51
N MET A 433 -22.10 13.79 -11.68
CA MET A 433 -20.70 14.15 -11.56
C MET A 433 -19.83 12.99 -12.05
N ILE A 434 -18.89 13.28 -12.97
CA ILE A 434 -17.85 12.36 -13.40
C ILE A 434 -16.53 12.97 -12.99
N THR A 435 -15.81 12.31 -12.09
CA THR A 435 -14.57 12.85 -11.50
C THR A 435 -13.56 11.72 -11.20
N ALA A 436 -12.49 12.04 -10.52
CA ALA A 436 -11.52 11.09 -10.00
C ALA A 436 -11.25 11.36 -8.52
N ASP A 437 -10.80 10.34 -7.79
CA ASP A 437 -10.34 10.43 -6.42
C ASP A 437 -9.01 11.20 -6.33
N HIS A 438 -8.10 10.94 -7.29
CA HIS A 438 -6.84 11.67 -7.47
C HIS A 438 -6.35 11.62 -8.92
N GLY A 439 -5.35 12.45 -9.24
CA GLY A 439 -4.65 12.41 -10.53
C GLY A 439 -3.52 11.38 -10.55
N ASP A 440 -2.77 11.31 -11.64
CA ASP A 440 -1.57 10.46 -11.73
C ASP A 440 -0.47 11.02 -10.81
N LYS A 441 0.18 10.15 -10.06
CA LYS A 441 1.30 10.47 -9.13
C LYS A 441 2.41 11.33 -9.77
N ARG A 442 2.54 11.22 -11.08
CA ARG A 442 3.57 11.84 -11.92
C ARG A 442 3.15 13.18 -12.51
N GLN A 443 1.93 13.62 -12.23
CA GLN A 443 1.33 14.86 -12.69
C GLN A 443 1.02 15.79 -11.51
N CYS A 444 0.52 16.97 -11.78
CA CYS A 444 0.18 17.96 -10.76
C CYS A 444 -1.14 17.69 -10.04
N GLN A 445 -1.62 16.44 -10.05
CA GLN A 445 -2.83 16.01 -9.32
C GLN A 445 -4.11 16.73 -9.76
N ARG A 446 -4.18 17.17 -11.02
CA ARG A 446 -5.44 17.65 -11.60
C ARG A 446 -6.33 16.46 -11.93
N ILE A 447 -7.50 16.46 -11.33
CA ILE A 447 -8.52 15.45 -11.60
C ILE A 447 -9.40 15.90 -12.78
N MET A 448 -9.82 14.93 -13.57
CA MET A 448 -10.92 15.16 -14.51
C MET A 448 -12.18 15.47 -13.71
N LEU A 449 -12.91 16.51 -14.09
CA LEU A 449 -14.19 16.87 -13.49
C LEU A 449 -15.17 17.34 -14.53
N MET A 450 -16.25 16.60 -14.69
CA MET A 450 -17.43 17.00 -15.45
C MET A 450 -18.66 16.95 -14.54
N LEU A 451 -19.47 18.00 -14.60
CA LEU A 451 -20.65 18.14 -13.76
C LEU A 451 -21.85 18.58 -14.60
N LYS A 452 -22.96 17.85 -14.48
CA LYS A 452 -24.26 18.22 -14.99
C LYS A 452 -25.24 18.39 -13.84
N GLU A 453 -25.82 19.54 -13.68
CA GLU A 453 -26.92 19.74 -12.73
C GLU A 453 -28.27 19.29 -13.33
N ALA A 454 -29.20 18.95 -12.47
CA ALA A 454 -30.58 18.67 -12.88
C ALA A 454 -31.18 19.84 -13.68
N GLY A 455 -31.78 19.56 -14.82
CA GLY A 455 -32.34 20.55 -15.72
C GLY A 455 -31.36 21.27 -16.65
N ALA A 456 -30.05 21.02 -16.51
CA ALA A 456 -29.05 21.59 -17.40
C ALA A 456 -29.12 20.99 -18.81
N THR A 457 -29.05 21.87 -19.82
CA THR A 457 -29.17 21.53 -21.25
C THR A 457 -28.09 22.26 -22.06
N GLY A 458 -27.98 21.94 -23.34
CA GLY A 458 -27.01 22.56 -24.26
C GLY A 458 -25.73 21.75 -24.41
N GLU A 459 -24.84 22.23 -25.25
CA GLU A 459 -23.53 21.58 -25.46
C GLU A 459 -22.65 21.64 -24.20
N VAL A 460 -21.64 20.75 -24.11
CA VAL A 460 -20.64 20.80 -23.05
C VAL A 460 -19.95 22.16 -23.04
N THR A 461 -19.94 22.81 -21.88
CA THR A 461 -19.24 24.07 -21.67
C THR A 461 -17.96 23.80 -20.86
N LYS A 462 -16.97 24.71 -20.96
CA LYS A 462 -15.73 24.62 -20.20
C LYS A 462 -15.67 25.72 -19.16
N SER A 463 -15.23 25.36 -17.96
CA SER A 463 -14.92 26.30 -16.90
C SER A 463 -13.47 26.12 -16.45
N HIS A 464 -12.82 27.26 -16.22
CA HIS A 464 -11.46 27.32 -15.69
C HIS A 464 -11.42 27.62 -14.18
N ALA A 465 -12.59 27.58 -13.54
CA ALA A 465 -12.73 27.83 -12.11
C ALA A 465 -11.79 26.92 -11.27
N PRO A 466 -11.13 27.46 -10.26
CA PRO A 466 -10.13 26.73 -9.47
C PRO A 466 -10.79 25.79 -8.45
N VAL A 467 -11.45 24.74 -8.90
CA VAL A 467 -12.13 23.75 -8.08
C VAL A 467 -11.15 22.86 -7.33
N SER A 468 -11.53 22.41 -6.15
CA SER A 468 -10.83 21.38 -5.36
C SER A 468 -11.81 20.29 -4.93
N SER A 469 -11.34 19.05 -4.76
CA SER A 469 -12.21 18.00 -4.18
C SER A 469 -12.65 18.28 -2.74
N PHE A 470 -12.01 19.24 -2.06
CA PHE A 470 -12.49 19.77 -0.78
C PHE A 470 -13.82 20.55 -0.90
N ASP A 471 -14.21 20.95 -2.10
CA ASP A 471 -15.47 21.66 -2.38
C ASP A 471 -16.66 20.70 -2.48
N PHE A 472 -16.40 19.42 -2.75
CA PHE A 472 -17.45 18.43 -3.02
C PHE A 472 -18.39 18.20 -1.82
N PRO A 473 -17.93 18.14 -0.57
CA PRO A 473 -18.84 18.00 0.58
C PRO A 473 -19.86 19.16 0.67
N ILE A 474 -19.41 20.39 0.46
CA ILE A 474 -20.29 21.57 0.46
C ILE A 474 -21.27 21.50 -0.72
N TYR A 475 -20.78 21.14 -1.89
CA TYR A 475 -21.60 21.00 -3.09
C TYR A 475 -22.72 19.95 -2.92
N PHE A 476 -22.36 18.72 -2.50
CA PHE A 476 -23.33 17.64 -2.35
C PHE A 476 -24.38 17.94 -1.28
N THR A 477 -23.97 18.41 -0.11
CA THR A 477 -24.92 18.75 0.96
C THR A 477 -25.80 19.94 0.57
N GLY A 478 -25.26 20.91 -0.18
CA GLY A 478 -26.01 22.02 -0.72
C GLY A 478 -27.14 21.59 -1.69
N LEU A 479 -26.96 20.49 -2.45
CA LEU A 479 -28.03 19.92 -3.28
C LEU A 479 -29.20 19.41 -2.44
N ALA A 480 -28.92 18.91 -1.23
CA ALA A 480 -29.93 18.44 -0.28
C ALA A 480 -30.54 19.57 0.58
N GLY A 481 -30.09 20.81 0.41
CA GLY A 481 -30.49 21.94 1.25
C GLY A 481 -29.83 21.93 2.63
N GLU A 482 -28.82 21.12 2.81
CA GLU A 482 -28.04 20.98 4.05
C GLU A 482 -26.74 21.81 4.00
N THR A 483 -26.09 21.98 5.15
CA THR A 483 -24.82 22.66 5.27
C THR A 483 -23.79 21.77 5.95
N MET A 484 -22.53 21.89 5.54
CA MET A 484 -21.40 21.26 6.20
C MET A 484 -20.73 22.24 7.16
N ALA A 485 -20.64 21.87 8.43
CA ALA A 485 -19.85 22.63 9.41
C ALA A 485 -18.34 22.37 9.22
N ASP A 486 -17.52 23.28 9.72
CA ASP A 486 -16.06 23.13 9.85
C ASP A 486 -15.31 22.74 8.58
N GLN A 487 -15.69 23.33 7.43
CA GLN A 487 -14.99 23.15 6.17
C GLN A 487 -13.85 24.16 6.01
N GLU A 488 -12.65 23.76 6.43
CA GLU A 488 -11.46 24.63 6.43
C GLU A 488 -10.97 24.97 5.02
N TYR A 489 -11.06 24.00 4.09
CA TYR A 489 -10.43 24.09 2.77
C TYR A 489 -11.41 24.23 1.62
N GLY A 490 -12.65 23.84 1.83
CA GLY A 490 -13.72 23.85 0.82
C GLY A 490 -14.42 25.19 0.71
N VAL A 491 -14.97 25.46 -0.48
CA VAL A 491 -15.88 26.58 -0.75
C VAL A 491 -17.06 26.07 -1.56
N ASP A 492 -18.13 26.85 -1.68
CA ASP A 492 -19.23 26.51 -2.57
C ASP A 492 -18.76 26.54 -4.05
N LEU A 493 -18.73 25.36 -4.67
CA LEU A 493 -18.31 25.17 -6.06
C LEU A 493 -19.10 26.07 -7.02
N LYS A 494 -20.41 26.30 -6.75
CA LYS A 494 -21.28 27.15 -7.59
C LYS A 494 -20.90 28.63 -7.53
N SER A 495 -20.18 29.05 -6.50
CA SER A 495 -19.73 30.44 -6.35
C SER A 495 -18.46 30.76 -7.14
N LEU A 496 -17.72 29.72 -7.58
CA LEU A 496 -16.43 29.89 -8.25
C LEU A 496 -16.57 30.34 -9.70
N LYS A 497 -15.67 31.25 -10.10
CA LYS A 497 -15.56 31.80 -11.45
C LYS A 497 -14.22 31.46 -12.07
N ASP A 498 -14.14 31.52 -13.39
CA ASP A 498 -12.94 31.16 -14.16
C ASP A 498 -11.69 32.01 -13.84
N ASP A 499 -11.89 33.26 -13.42
CA ASP A 499 -10.83 34.22 -13.08
C ASP A 499 -10.54 34.30 -11.57
N ASP A 500 -11.21 33.50 -10.75
CA ASP A 500 -10.96 33.47 -9.31
C ASP A 500 -9.57 32.94 -9.01
N LYS A 501 -8.92 33.58 -8.04
CA LYS A 501 -7.66 33.13 -7.45
C LYS A 501 -7.89 32.71 -6.03
N ARG A 502 -7.61 31.44 -5.73
CA ARG A 502 -7.75 30.90 -4.38
C ARG A 502 -6.62 29.95 -4.04
N THR A 503 -6.33 29.87 -2.77
CA THR A 503 -5.41 28.86 -2.23
C THR A 503 -6.08 27.50 -2.27
N ARG A 504 -5.40 26.51 -2.83
CA ARG A 504 -5.84 25.09 -2.84
C ARG A 504 -4.75 24.22 -2.27
N TYR A 505 -5.14 23.13 -1.65
CA TYR A 505 -4.25 22.24 -0.92
C TYR A 505 -4.29 20.83 -1.50
N VAL A 506 -3.15 20.15 -1.46
CA VAL A 506 -3.02 18.73 -1.84
C VAL A 506 -2.24 18.01 -0.75
N TYR A 507 -2.86 17.02 -0.16
CA TYR A 507 -2.21 16.13 0.80
C TYR A 507 -1.67 14.90 0.08
N ARG A 508 -0.39 14.64 0.24
CA ARG A 508 0.29 13.51 -0.38
C ARG A 508 1.03 12.70 0.66
N ASN A 509 0.74 11.40 0.74
CA ASN A 509 1.59 10.50 1.49
C ASN A 509 2.72 9.98 0.58
N THR A 510 3.92 9.97 1.11
CA THR A 510 5.06 9.30 0.51
C THR A 510 5.31 8.04 1.33
N ALA A 511 5.22 6.87 0.69
CA ALA A 511 5.64 5.61 1.29
C ALA A 511 7.08 5.38 0.89
N ASP A 512 8.01 6.10 1.52
CA ASP A 512 9.42 5.82 1.39
C ASP A 512 9.88 5.17 2.70
N ASN A 513 10.35 3.92 2.59
CA ASN A 513 11.05 3.21 3.64
C ASN A 513 10.36 3.20 5.02
N SER A 514 9.44 2.30 5.26
CA SER A 514 8.83 2.04 6.59
C SER A 514 8.17 3.21 7.33
N LYS A 515 8.37 4.46 6.89
CA LYS A 515 7.70 5.65 7.42
C LYS A 515 6.75 6.24 6.39
N LEU A 516 5.52 6.44 6.80
CA LEU A 516 4.55 7.20 6.03
C LEU A 516 4.71 8.68 6.38
N VAL A 517 5.11 9.51 5.44
CA VAL A 517 5.13 10.97 5.57
C VAL A 517 3.94 11.53 4.81
N VAL A 518 3.17 12.38 5.45
CA VAL A 518 2.12 13.13 4.77
C VAL A 518 2.62 14.56 4.54
N LYS A 519 2.58 15.00 3.29
CA LYS A 519 2.98 16.34 2.87
C LYS A 519 1.77 17.14 2.45
N LYS A 520 1.66 18.35 2.97
CA LYS A 520 0.67 19.34 2.57
C LYS A 520 1.31 20.30 1.58
N PHE A 521 0.82 20.28 0.35
CA PHE A 521 1.21 21.21 -0.68
C PHE A 521 0.14 22.28 -0.87
N VAL A 522 0.58 23.48 -1.27
CA VAL A 522 -0.29 24.62 -1.53
C VAL A 522 -0.05 25.17 -2.94
N THR A 523 -1.12 25.64 -3.58
CA THR A 523 -1.03 26.43 -4.81
C THR A 523 -2.08 27.54 -4.82
N ASN A 524 -1.69 28.71 -5.34
CA ASN A 524 -2.58 29.86 -5.56
C ASN A 524 -2.85 30.05 -7.07
N ASP A 525 -2.23 29.24 -7.90
CA ASP A 525 -2.27 29.35 -9.37
C ASP A 525 -2.85 28.06 -9.98
N GLU A 526 -2.97 28.09 -11.30
CA GLU A 526 -3.32 26.90 -12.07
C GLU A 526 -2.24 25.83 -11.95
N ALA A 527 -2.63 24.67 -11.40
CA ALA A 527 -1.74 23.54 -11.21
C ALA A 527 -1.42 22.80 -12.53
N LYS A 528 -0.85 23.49 -13.51
CA LYS A 528 -0.46 22.89 -14.81
C LYS A 528 0.85 22.11 -14.72
N LYS A 529 1.72 22.48 -13.79
CA LYS A 529 3.04 21.86 -13.59
C LYS A 529 3.23 21.57 -12.11
N TYR A 530 3.95 20.51 -11.80
CA TYR A 530 4.23 20.09 -10.42
C TYR A 530 4.83 21.23 -9.57
N LYS A 531 5.62 22.12 -10.16
CA LYS A 531 6.17 23.31 -9.50
C LYS A 531 5.13 24.31 -8.98
N ALA A 532 3.89 24.24 -9.48
CA ALA A 532 2.82 25.08 -8.96
C ALA A 532 2.38 24.66 -7.55
N LEU A 533 2.69 23.41 -7.14
CA LEU A 533 2.47 22.89 -5.83
C LEU A 533 3.71 23.16 -4.96
N LYS A 534 3.60 24.07 -4.01
CA LYS A 534 4.67 24.37 -3.04
C LYS A 534 4.43 23.61 -1.77
N LEU A 535 5.48 22.98 -1.24
CA LEU A 535 5.41 22.33 0.07
C LEU A 535 5.15 23.40 1.14
N GLU A 536 4.14 23.19 1.97
CA GLU A 536 3.78 24.07 3.09
C GLU A 536 4.11 23.43 4.43
N GLU A 537 3.78 22.12 4.59
CA GLU A 537 3.91 21.43 5.86
C GLU A 537 4.15 19.94 5.65
N GLU A 538 4.89 19.31 6.55
CA GLU A 538 5.11 17.87 6.59
C GLU A 538 4.67 17.31 7.95
N PHE A 539 3.95 16.19 7.90
CA PHE A 539 3.50 15.44 9.06
C PHE A 539 4.26 14.13 9.11
N VAL A 540 5.22 14.03 10.03
CA VAL A 540 6.09 12.87 10.20
C VAL A 540 5.71 12.20 11.52
N ASP A 541 5.64 10.87 11.50
CA ASP A 541 5.52 10.11 12.73
C ASP A 541 6.92 9.70 13.18
N ASN A 542 7.45 10.41 14.15
CA ASN A 542 8.73 10.12 14.79
C ASN A 542 8.55 9.27 16.06
N THR A 543 7.33 8.81 16.35
CA THR A 543 7.08 7.92 17.48
C THR A 543 7.71 6.55 17.20
N GLY A 544 8.71 6.17 18.01
CA GLY A 544 9.39 4.88 17.93
C GLY A 544 10.77 4.89 17.28
N ASN A 545 11.32 6.05 16.86
CA ASN A 545 12.73 6.11 16.49
C ASN A 545 13.59 5.91 17.75
N VAL A 546 14.47 4.92 17.67
CA VAL A 546 15.51 4.74 18.68
C VAL A 546 16.48 5.91 18.53
N PRO A 547 16.84 6.63 19.62
CA PRO A 547 17.86 7.67 19.55
C PRO A 547 19.14 7.13 18.94
N TYR A 548 19.77 7.94 18.09
CA TYR A 548 21.02 7.57 17.44
C TYR A 548 22.18 7.58 18.44
N VAL A 549 22.99 6.54 18.40
CA VAL A 549 24.22 6.44 19.17
C VAL A 549 25.39 6.72 18.23
N LEU A 550 26.26 7.69 18.61
CA LEU A 550 27.45 8.04 17.84
C LEU A 550 28.28 6.82 17.45
N GLY A 551 28.77 6.82 16.22
CA GLY A 551 29.51 5.70 15.65
C GLY A 551 28.64 4.56 15.13
N THR A 552 27.32 4.59 15.32
CA THR A 552 26.41 3.58 14.77
C THR A 552 26.27 3.76 13.26
N ARG A 553 26.44 2.68 12.51
CA ARG A 553 26.23 2.69 11.07
C ARG A 553 24.74 2.61 10.74
N LEU A 554 24.20 3.63 10.09
CA LEU A 554 22.87 3.62 9.50
C LEU A 554 22.96 3.03 8.08
N GLY A 555 22.78 1.72 7.94
CA GLY A 555 22.87 1.02 6.67
C GLY A 555 21.58 1.12 5.86
N PHE A 556 21.72 1.19 4.54
CA PHE A 556 20.63 1.03 3.58
C PHE A 556 20.80 -0.28 2.79
N ASP A 557 21.53 -1.22 3.38
CA ASP A 557 21.75 -2.58 2.91
C ASP A 557 20.83 -3.60 3.64
N ALA A 558 21.35 -4.79 3.87
CA ALA A 558 20.55 -5.89 4.44
C ALA A 558 20.01 -5.63 5.85
N ASP A 559 20.68 -4.78 6.63
CA ASP A 559 20.25 -4.41 7.98
C ASP A 559 19.18 -3.31 7.98
N SER A 560 19.11 -2.52 6.91
CA SER A 560 18.08 -1.49 6.67
C SER A 560 17.89 -0.47 7.82
N THR A 561 18.91 -0.31 8.69
CA THR A 561 18.81 0.54 9.89
C THR A 561 18.64 2.01 9.55
N GLY A 562 19.19 2.48 8.40
CA GLY A 562 19.03 3.85 7.92
C GLY A 562 17.59 4.21 7.53
N ASN A 563 16.78 3.20 7.17
CA ASN A 563 15.40 3.45 6.75
C ASN A 563 14.53 4.03 7.87
N ALA A 564 14.85 3.71 9.13
CA ALA A 564 14.11 4.25 10.27
C ALA A 564 14.20 5.78 10.37
N TYR A 565 15.26 6.37 9.83
CA TYR A 565 15.55 7.80 9.91
C TYR A 565 15.32 8.54 8.58
N ALA A 566 15.16 7.80 7.48
CA ALA A 566 14.88 8.38 6.17
C ALA A 566 13.42 8.87 6.09
N VAL A 567 13.23 10.13 5.72
CA VAL A 567 11.91 10.79 5.69
C VAL A 567 11.47 11.00 4.25
N GLU A 568 12.35 11.51 3.39
CA GLU A 568 12.00 11.85 2.01
C GLU A 568 13.15 11.60 1.05
N GLY A 569 12.82 11.31 -0.22
CA GLY A 569 13.76 11.19 -1.33
C GLY A 569 14.60 9.91 -1.32
N PHE A 570 14.50 9.08 -0.29
CA PHE A 570 15.17 7.78 -0.21
C PHE A 570 14.25 6.72 -0.80
N GLY A 571 14.63 6.13 -1.90
CA GLY A 571 13.86 5.06 -2.56
C GLY A 571 13.98 3.72 -1.84
N ASN A 572 13.28 2.70 -2.33
CA ASN A 572 13.35 1.35 -1.79
C ASN A 572 14.78 0.81 -1.79
N ASN A 573 15.15 0.08 -0.75
CA ASN A 573 16.45 -0.57 -0.66
C ASN A 573 16.64 -1.58 -1.79
N HIS A 574 17.74 -1.44 -2.50
CA HIS A 574 18.13 -2.34 -3.59
C HIS A 574 19.22 -3.32 -3.13
N GLY A 575 18.94 -4.07 -2.07
CA GLY A 575 19.78 -5.15 -1.57
C GLY A 575 20.98 -4.73 -0.73
N PHE A 576 21.59 -3.59 -0.99
CA PHE A 576 22.78 -3.10 -0.27
C PHE A 576 22.94 -1.57 -0.34
N ARG A 577 21.93 -0.88 -0.86
CA ARG A 577 21.88 0.58 -0.95
C ARG A 577 20.46 1.07 -1.13
N THR A 578 20.22 2.33 -0.81
CA THR A 578 19.06 3.09 -1.28
C THR A 578 19.46 4.00 -2.43
N LYS A 579 18.53 4.29 -3.32
CA LYS A 579 18.69 5.27 -4.39
C LYS A 579 17.91 6.51 -4.04
N MET A 580 18.60 7.62 -3.82
CA MET A 580 17.91 8.91 -3.73
C MET A 580 17.36 9.29 -5.10
N ARG A 581 16.15 9.81 -5.12
CA ARG A 581 15.45 10.17 -6.34
C ARG A 581 14.85 11.56 -6.21
N GLY A 582 14.97 12.32 -7.29
CA GLY A 582 14.43 13.67 -7.33
C GLY A 582 15.38 14.72 -6.76
N PRO A 583 14.91 15.98 -6.66
CA PRO A 583 15.75 17.13 -6.36
C PRO A 583 16.11 17.26 -4.88
N TYR A 584 15.50 16.44 -4.02
CA TYR A 584 15.57 16.63 -2.57
C TYR A 584 15.52 15.29 -1.83
N GLY A 585 16.23 15.19 -0.72
CA GLY A 585 16.16 14.09 0.24
C GLY A 585 16.27 14.62 1.67
N ARG A 586 15.65 13.90 2.64
CA ARG A 586 15.65 14.32 4.04
C ARG A 586 15.71 13.11 4.98
N MET A 587 16.52 13.25 6.04
CA MET A 587 16.58 12.32 7.18
C MET A 587 16.37 13.07 8.48
N GLU A 588 15.72 12.43 9.44
CA GLU A 588 15.54 12.93 10.81
C GLU A 588 16.15 11.93 11.78
N ILE A 589 17.15 12.37 12.51
CA ILE A 589 17.99 11.52 13.37
C ILE A 589 17.89 12.07 14.80
N PRO A 590 17.06 11.47 15.68
CA PRO A 590 16.99 11.86 17.08
C PRO A 590 18.25 11.38 17.83
N PHE A 591 18.70 12.16 18.80
CA PHE A 591 19.81 11.83 19.69
C PHE A 591 19.28 11.77 21.12
N GLU A 592 19.84 10.91 21.94
CA GLU A 592 19.53 10.86 23.37
C GLU A 592 20.13 12.05 24.09
N GLU A 593 21.33 12.47 23.67
CA GLU A 593 22.03 13.67 24.15
C GLU A 593 22.71 14.34 22.96
N ILE A 594 22.61 15.67 22.87
CA ILE A 594 23.31 16.46 21.85
C ILE A 594 24.81 16.30 22.08
N PRO A 595 25.62 16.02 21.02
CA PRO A 595 27.06 15.96 21.12
C PRO A 595 27.65 17.28 21.67
N ASP A 596 28.59 17.19 22.58
CA ASP A 596 29.29 18.32 23.20
C ASP A 596 30.44 18.87 22.35
N GLU A 597 30.84 18.11 21.33
CA GLU A 597 31.91 18.44 20.38
C GLU A 597 31.41 18.27 18.93
N THR A 598 32.12 18.89 17.99
CA THR A 598 31.87 18.72 16.55
C THR A 598 31.94 17.23 16.19
N VAL A 599 30.92 16.73 15.49
CA VAL A 599 30.88 15.37 14.99
C VAL A 599 31.02 15.35 13.47
N THR A 600 31.56 14.26 12.94
CA THR A 600 31.76 14.08 11.50
C THR A 600 30.75 13.09 10.95
N ALA A 601 29.94 13.52 9.97
CA ALA A 601 29.09 12.63 9.20
C ALA A 601 29.86 12.06 8.00
N LYS A 602 29.76 10.75 7.79
CA LYS A 602 30.33 10.03 6.65
C LYS A 602 29.24 9.30 5.91
N ILE A 603 29.14 9.51 4.60
CA ILE A 603 28.17 8.89 3.71
C ILE A 603 28.93 8.00 2.72
N GLU A 604 28.70 6.71 2.79
CA GLU A 604 29.24 5.74 1.86
C GLU A 604 28.35 5.65 0.62
N LEU A 605 28.92 5.81 -0.57
CA LEU A 605 28.21 5.81 -1.83
C LEU A 605 28.49 4.54 -2.64
N TYR A 606 27.55 4.17 -3.49
CA TYR A 606 27.70 3.09 -4.46
C TYR A 606 27.94 3.61 -5.87
N ASN A 607 28.69 2.88 -6.67
CA ASN A 607 29.18 3.28 -7.99
C ASN A 607 28.10 3.30 -9.12
N GLU A 608 26.83 3.53 -8.77
CA GLU A 608 25.73 3.76 -9.72
C GLU A 608 25.11 5.15 -9.53
N CYS A 609 25.86 6.09 -8.93
CA CYS A 609 25.43 7.49 -8.89
C CYS A 609 25.53 8.09 -10.31
N ASP A 610 24.53 8.89 -10.70
CA ASP A 610 24.74 9.84 -11.78
C ASP A 610 25.86 10.80 -11.36
N MET A 611 26.70 11.18 -12.31
CA MET A 611 27.84 12.04 -12.06
C MET A 611 27.70 13.34 -12.88
N GLY A 612 28.38 14.40 -12.44
CA GLY A 612 28.40 15.62 -13.17
C GLY A 612 27.45 16.70 -12.64
N TYR A 613 27.14 16.68 -11.35
CA TYR A 613 26.24 17.65 -10.72
C TYR A 613 26.68 18.02 -9.30
N ASP A 614 26.15 19.14 -8.81
CA ASP A 614 26.38 19.59 -7.43
C ASP A 614 25.39 18.92 -6.47
N VAL A 615 25.90 18.50 -5.30
CA VAL A 615 25.12 18.15 -4.14
C VAL A 615 25.34 19.17 -3.04
N ILE A 616 24.24 19.62 -2.42
CA ILE A 616 24.26 20.47 -1.22
C ILE A 616 23.67 19.65 -0.08
N ILE A 617 24.35 19.59 1.07
CA ILE A 617 23.82 18.96 2.28
C ILE A 617 23.70 20.04 3.35
N LYS A 618 22.53 20.09 3.99
CA LYS A 618 22.25 20.95 5.11
C LYS A 618 22.02 20.15 6.38
N ALA A 619 22.44 20.68 7.51
CA ALA A 619 22.13 20.20 8.85
C ALA A 619 21.23 21.25 9.52
N ASN A 620 19.99 20.88 9.84
CA ASN A 620 18.96 21.78 10.37
C ASN A 620 18.92 23.11 9.60
N GLY A 621 18.78 23.01 8.27
CA GLY A 621 18.66 24.15 7.35
C GLY A 621 19.96 24.89 7.01
N LYS A 622 21.10 24.61 7.69
CA LYS A 622 22.38 25.26 7.44
C LYS A 622 23.29 24.40 6.56
N GLU A 623 23.82 24.97 5.47
CA GLU A 623 24.74 24.28 4.57
C GLU A 623 25.99 23.81 5.31
N VAL A 624 26.25 22.50 5.29
CA VAL A 624 27.43 21.83 5.89
C VAL A 624 28.32 21.17 4.84
N TYR A 625 27.80 20.94 3.64
CA TYR A 625 28.54 20.35 2.55
C TYR A 625 28.00 20.84 1.22
N LYS A 626 28.94 21.20 0.30
CA LYS A 626 28.65 21.49 -1.10
C LYS A 626 29.80 21.05 -1.95
N ASN A 627 29.57 20.17 -2.91
CA ASN A 627 30.59 19.71 -3.82
C ASN A 627 29.98 19.16 -5.11
N PHE A 628 30.84 19.11 -6.15
CA PHE A 628 30.51 18.47 -7.41
C PHE A 628 30.73 16.95 -7.31
N VAL A 629 29.73 16.18 -7.69
CA VAL A 629 29.80 14.71 -7.63
C VAL A 629 30.47 14.16 -8.86
N ASP A 630 31.68 13.66 -8.68
CA ASP A 630 32.51 13.01 -9.69
C ASP A 630 32.87 11.57 -9.23
N GLU A 631 33.65 10.88 -10.06
CA GLU A 631 34.09 9.51 -9.76
C GLU A 631 34.94 9.45 -8.48
N SER A 632 35.67 10.50 -8.13
CA SER A 632 36.48 10.54 -6.90
C SER A 632 35.59 10.64 -5.66
N VAL A 633 34.53 11.48 -5.70
CA VAL A 633 33.54 11.61 -4.61
C VAL A 633 32.75 10.30 -4.44
N VAL A 634 32.36 9.67 -5.54
CA VAL A 634 31.66 8.38 -5.45
C VAL A 634 32.54 7.29 -4.82
N LYS A 635 33.84 7.30 -5.10
CA LYS A 635 34.79 6.33 -4.52
C LYS A 635 35.18 6.63 -3.07
N SER A 636 35.36 7.90 -2.70
CA SER A 636 35.76 8.32 -1.36
C SER A 636 34.60 8.40 -0.38
N GLY A 637 33.36 8.51 -0.89
CA GLY A 637 32.20 8.91 -0.11
C GLY A 637 32.17 10.42 0.16
N ILE A 638 31.13 10.86 0.88
CA ILE A 638 30.95 12.24 1.32
C ILE A 638 31.26 12.31 2.82
N SER A 639 32.00 13.34 3.25
CA SER A 639 32.31 13.59 4.66
C SER A 639 32.20 15.08 4.96
N PHE A 640 31.57 15.41 6.10
CA PHE A 640 31.43 16.80 6.55
C PHE A 640 31.26 16.86 8.07
N ASP A 641 31.62 18.00 8.65
CA ASP A 641 31.53 18.25 10.07
C ASP A 641 30.20 18.92 10.45
N ILE A 642 29.65 18.58 11.60
CA ILE A 642 28.42 19.09 12.17
C ILE A 642 28.74 19.68 13.54
N ASP A 643 28.62 21.01 13.65
CA ASP A 643 28.81 21.72 14.93
C ASP A 643 27.63 21.45 15.86
N PRO A 644 27.84 21.25 17.19
CA PRO A 644 26.76 21.05 18.14
C PRO A 644 25.66 22.09 18.10
N SER A 645 25.98 23.34 17.77
CA SER A 645 24.98 24.43 17.66
C SER A 645 23.98 24.27 16.52
N LEU A 646 24.19 23.29 15.64
CA LEU A 646 23.27 22.98 14.54
C LEU A 646 22.16 22.03 14.95
N PHE A 647 22.24 21.38 16.10
CA PHE A 647 21.16 20.53 16.57
C PHE A 647 20.01 21.39 17.11
N GLU A 648 18.80 21.06 16.72
CA GLU A 648 17.59 21.68 17.24
C GLU A 648 16.93 20.70 18.21
N GLU A 649 16.84 21.08 19.48
CA GLU A 649 16.46 20.22 20.59
C GLU A 649 17.36 18.96 20.59
N ASP A 650 16.80 17.77 20.43
CA ASP A 650 17.50 16.48 20.35
C ASP A 650 17.53 15.91 18.92
N MET A 651 17.24 16.72 17.90
CA MET A 651 17.07 16.29 16.51
C MET A 651 18.13 16.85 15.58
N LEU A 652 18.69 15.97 14.74
CA LEU A 652 19.48 16.34 13.58
C LEU A 652 18.70 16.07 12.30
N VAL A 653 18.40 17.10 11.53
CA VAL A 653 17.78 16.98 10.21
C VAL A 653 18.87 17.13 9.16
N LEU A 654 19.10 16.09 8.36
CA LEU A 654 19.97 16.14 7.18
C LEU A 654 19.12 16.28 5.93
N GLU A 655 19.34 17.35 5.18
CA GLU A 655 18.67 17.65 3.92
C GLU A 655 19.67 17.57 2.76
N PHE A 656 19.26 16.92 1.68
CA PHE A 656 20.05 16.72 0.47
C PHE A 656 19.38 17.44 -0.69
N GLU A 657 20.06 18.41 -1.28
CA GLU A 657 19.55 19.17 -2.41
C GLU A 657 20.39 18.90 -3.67
N PHE A 658 19.73 18.81 -4.80
CA PHE A 658 20.33 18.58 -6.11
C PHE A 658 19.90 19.69 -7.08
N PRO A 659 20.60 20.84 -7.09
CA PRO A 659 20.17 22.06 -7.81
C PRO A 659 20.06 21.90 -9.33
N HIS A 660 20.79 20.93 -9.92
CA HIS A 660 20.74 20.65 -11.36
C HIS A 660 19.44 19.96 -11.80
N ILE A 661 18.69 19.39 -10.86
CA ILE A 661 17.40 18.78 -11.14
C ILE A 661 16.36 19.89 -11.06
N SER A 662 16.14 20.56 -12.18
CA SER A 662 15.09 21.54 -12.31
C SER A 662 13.74 20.81 -12.30
N GLN A 663 12.94 21.05 -11.27
CA GLN A 663 11.53 20.64 -11.24
C GLN A 663 10.73 21.27 -12.39
N ASP A 664 11.30 22.27 -13.04
CA ASP A 664 10.65 23.10 -14.04
C ASP A 664 10.72 22.53 -15.46
N GLU A 665 11.72 21.72 -15.76
CA GLU A 665 12.04 21.32 -17.12
C GLU A 665 11.90 19.82 -17.38
N MET A 666 11.81 18.99 -16.34
CA MET A 666 11.73 17.54 -16.50
C MET A 666 10.28 17.02 -16.47
N ASP A 667 9.99 16.16 -17.43
CA ASP A 667 8.86 15.22 -17.32
C ASP A 667 9.05 14.40 -16.04
N ILE A 668 8.03 14.33 -15.23
CA ILE A 668 8.04 13.62 -13.94
C ILE A 668 8.48 12.15 -14.08
N ASP A 669 8.21 11.50 -15.23
CA ASP A 669 8.74 10.17 -15.50
C ASP A 669 10.28 10.15 -15.54
N VAL A 670 10.91 11.23 -15.97
CA VAL A 670 12.37 11.40 -15.96
C VAL A 670 12.85 11.70 -14.55
N LEU A 671 12.16 12.59 -13.83
CA LEU A 671 12.50 13.00 -12.46
C LEU A 671 12.55 11.82 -11.48
N TYR A 672 11.56 10.91 -11.53
CA TYR A 672 11.53 9.70 -10.69
C TYR A 672 12.46 8.58 -11.16
N ARG A 673 13.01 8.68 -12.38
CA ARG A 673 14.02 7.74 -12.88
C ARG A 673 15.44 8.25 -12.66
N THR A 674 15.62 9.54 -12.42
CA THR A 674 16.94 10.13 -12.18
C THR A 674 17.42 9.75 -10.79
N ILE A 675 18.50 8.98 -10.75
CA ILE A 675 19.16 8.55 -9.50
C ILE A 675 20.21 9.59 -9.19
N THR A 676 20.01 10.33 -8.10
CA THR A 676 20.95 11.38 -7.69
C THR A 676 22.11 10.80 -6.88
N LEU A 677 21.83 10.10 -5.79
CA LEU A 677 22.83 9.38 -5.01
C LEU A 677 22.41 7.95 -4.79
N SER A 678 23.37 7.04 -4.80
CA SER A 678 23.18 5.66 -4.32
C SER A 678 23.89 5.53 -2.98
N VAL A 679 23.13 5.63 -1.89
CA VAL A 679 23.66 5.65 -0.52
C VAL A 679 23.70 4.24 0.04
N VAL A 680 24.86 3.81 0.53
CA VAL A 680 25.09 2.52 1.18
C VAL A 680 24.89 2.64 2.69
N SER A 681 25.48 3.68 3.29
CA SER A 681 25.36 3.93 4.73
C SER A 681 25.65 5.38 5.09
N ILE A 682 25.20 5.79 6.27
CA ILE A 682 25.55 7.04 6.93
C ILE A 682 26.03 6.70 8.33
N THR A 683 27.14 7.30 8.74
CA THR A 683 27.68 7.16 10.11
C THR A 683 28.05 8.55 10.61
N ILE A 684 27.67 8.87 11.85
CA ILE A 684 27.99 10.13 12.51
C ILE A 684 28.81 9.76 13.75
N ASP A 685 30.03 10.27 13.83
CA ASP A 685 30.99 9.90 14.89
C ASP A 685 31.80 11.13 15.33
N LYS A 686 32.52 11.01 16.48
CA LYS A 686 33.39 12.07 16.99
C LYS A 686 34.63 12.30 16.11
#